data_10d4820b27f312debde1d583c0d4a430
#
_entry.id   10d4820b27f312debde1d583c0d4a430
#
_cell.length_a   1.000
_cell.length_b   1.000
_cell.length_c   1.000
_cell.angle_alpha   90.00
_cell.angle_beta   90.00
_cell.angle_gamma   90.00
#
_symmetry.space_group_name_H-M   'P 1'
#
loop_
_entity.id
_entity.type
_entity.pdbx_description
1 polymer ?
#
loop_
_entity_poly.entity_id
_entity_poly.type
_entity_poly.pdbx_seq_one_letter_code
_entity_poly.pdbx_strand_id
1 'polypeptide(L)'
;ILSGLVGSEMCIRDRGQVTVAIEQTADKAILNWETFNVGRHTTVEFKQEADWAVLNRINDPQARPSQVQGRIKAPGTVMVVNRNGIVFEGGSQVDVRNLTAAAVGMSDAQFNKGLYSDVRANSSVPSFGNDISSTATAVAFAPATGDVVVEAGASIRTHAPSSVTQGGGYVLLLGREVGNRGTIETPSGQTVLAAGDAFVIRKGMGTDSNTTSTTRGNEVTTLRAEGSQAGKVVNQGLVRATQGDITLVGHDVVQDGVLLSSTSVNTRGTVHLRAEGSDEAKVTLRSGAVAAVLLDESAATALDAQRDALVRGELSGVNSAFRRDQSLVHVQSAGDVLFEGSSLTLATGGQIAVQATRRAELASGARLDVSGAVGVNLTMESNNVAINVQGNEQRDAPINRDGDALRNATIWIDRRKLAFVAAGTQGYDKDRWYTGGGLLEVGGYLGTTSHGIGEWAAQGGTVDFSGGELITRSGSLINLAGGSLDVQNGRIRQTFLKGEDGHLYEASSAPGDLLYAGLYEGFVAEHARWGSNAREVYRSLFIAPASRLESGYTVGRDAGRLVIGTQKALLEGELDTTVFQGARQQHARNEALDGYQQLQTAAARRGQLIVGRLTPVFGDDAASLRHTPQAVADAVLLTREAAVEQAEAGIIQLQAAWLNAQKLGELQIYANGRVHVEDTLEVVPGGHIALHANEVEVDADLRARGGHIALGNGIERY
;
A
#
# COMPACT_ATOMS: atom_id res chain seq x y z
N ILE A 1 38.77 -21.43 9.49
CA ILE A 1 38.41 -22.81 9.85
C ILE A 1 38.76 -23.00 11.32
N LEU A 2 37.83 -22.76 12.24
CA LEU A 2 37.95 -23.22 13.63
C LEU A 2 37.11 -24.47 13.74
N SER A 3 37.71 -25.60 13.44
CA SER A 3 37.24 -26.92 13.88
C SER A 3 37.60 -27.09 15.35
N GLY A 4 36.61 -27.13 16.23
CA GLY A 4 36.83 -27.64 17.60
C GLY A 4 36.56 -26.69 18.73
N LEU A 5 35.28 -26.38 18.96
CA LEU A 5 34.78 -26.20 20.30
C LEU A 5 33.75 -27.31 20.54
N VAL A 6 34.21 -28.43 21.05
CA VAL A 6 33.35 -29.48 21.60
C VAL A 6 32.70 -28.88 22.82
N GLY A 7 31.37 -28.65 22.77
CA GLY A 7 30.60 -27.98 23.77
C GLY A 7 30.58 -28.77 25.07
N SER A 8 31.13 -28.22 26.13
CA SER A 8 30.74 -28.57 27.47
C SER A 8 29.32 -28.06 27.72
N GLU A 9 28.46 -28.88 28.32
CA GLU A 9 27.18 -28.45 28.89
C GLU A 9 27.43 -27.22 29.77
N MET A 10 26.98 -26.04 29.32
CA MET A 10 27.01 -24.87 30.17
C MET A 10 25.72 -24.81 30.98
N CYS A 11 25.62 -25.75 31.95
CA CYS A 11 24.71 -25.63 33.07
C CYS A 11 25.20 -24.52 33.99
N ILE A 12 24.74 -23.30 33.76
CA ILE A 12 25.04 -22.19 34.66
C ILE A 12 24.09 -22.25 35.84
N ARG A 13 24.65 -22.59 37.00
CA ARG A 13 23.96 -22.47 38.30
C ARG A 13 23.63 -21.01 38.58
N ASP A 14 22.39 -20.81 38.97
CA ASP A 14 21.69 -19.60 39.35
C ASP A 14 22.47 -18.74 40.39
N ARG A 15 23.31 -17.80 39.97
CA ARG A 15 23.75 -16.60 40.72
C ARG A 15 24.61 -15.68 39.84
N GLY A 16 23.98 -14.68 39.21
CA GLY A 16 24.64 -13.57 38.50
C GLY A 16 24.38 -13.59 37.00
N GLN A 17 24.35 -12.42 36.40
CA GLN A 17 24.28 -12.31 34.94
C GLN A 17 25.61 -12.77 34.33
N VAL A 18 25.56 -13.71 33.39
CA VAL A 18 26.73 -14.23 32.67
C VAL A 18 26.65 -13.81 31.20
N THR A 19 27.71 -13.20 30.70
CA THR A 19 27.85 -12.92 29.26
C THR A 19 28.81 -13.91 28.64
N VAL A 20 28.35 -14.61 27.62
CA VAL A 20 29.16 -15.48 26.75
C VAL A 20 29.43 -14.71 25.46
N ALA A 21 30.64 -14.19 25.31
CA ALA A 21 31.07 -13.49 24.12
C ALA A 21 31.66 -14.48 23.15
N ILE A 22 31.17 -14.46 21.90
CA ILE A 22 31.67 -15.24 20.77
C ILE A 22 32.26 -14.26 19.76
N GLU A 23 33.56 -14.26 19.62
CA GLU A 23 34.28 -13.39 18.71
C GLU A 23 34.36 -14.04 17.31
N GLN A 24 33.76 -13.40 16.31
CA GLN A 24 33.82 -13.82 14.94
C GLN A 24 35.01 -13.11 14.24
N THR A 25 35.80 -13.85 13.49
CA THR A 25 37.03 -13.34 12.85
C THR A 25 36.97 -13.35 11.31
N ALA A 26 35.87 -13.78 10.74
CA ALA A 26 35.62 -13.82 9.30
C ALA A 26 34.16 -13.43 8.99
N ASP A 27 33.89 -13.00 7.76
CA ASP A 27 32.58 -12.56 7.29
C ASP A 27 31.48 -13.63 7.44
N LYS A 28 31.86 -14.91 7.38
CA LYS A 28 31.00 -16.08 7.58
C LYS A 28 31.62 -17.07 8.54
N ALA A 29 30.84 -17.51 9.52
CA ALA A 29 31.26 -18.52 10.49
C ALA A 29 30.18 -19.60 10.64
N ILE A 30 30.61 -20.86 10.74
CA ILE A 30 29.73 -22.01 11.04
C ILE A 30 30.16 -22.57 12.38
N LEU A 31 29.26 -22.55 13.35
CA LEU A 31 29.44 -23.12 14.68
C LEU A 31 28.54 -24.36 14.81
N ASN A 32 29.15 -25.51 15.06
CA ASN A 32 28.43 -26.76 15.29
C ASN A 32 28.30 -26.98 16.79
N TRP A 33 27.08 -27.07 17.28
CA TRP A 33 26.76 -27.27 18.68
C TRP A 33 26.15 -28.65 18.90
N GLU A 34 26.43 -29.27 20.00
CA GLU A 34 25.65 -30.41 20.50
C GLU A 34 24.29 -29.91 21.02
N THR A 35 24.30 -28.87 21.85
CA THR A 35 23.11 -28.15 22.32
C THR A 35 23.32 -26.65 22.27
N PHE A 36 22.27 -25.89 21.99
CA PHE A 36 22.30 -24.44 22.06
C PHE A 36 21.10 -23.95 22.89
N ASN A 37 21.34 -23.83 24.19
CA ASN A 37 20.37 -23.36 25.16
C ASN A 37 20.92 -22.11 25.86
N VAL A 38 20.11 -21.05 25.93
CA VAL A 38 20.47 -19.77 26.57
C VAL A 38 19.66 -19.61 27.83
N GLY A 39 20.32 -19.82 28.98
CA GLY A 39 19.67 -19.74 30.30
C GLY A 39 19.18 -18.33 30.64
N ARG A 40 18.19 -18.22 31.52
CA ARG A 40 17.45 -16.97 31.86
C ARG A 40 18.35 -15.79 32.25
N HIS A 41 19.49 -16.02 32.87
CA HIS A 41 20.46 -15.00 33.29
C HIS A 41 21.68 -14.90 32.36
N THR A 42 21.63 -15.56 31.21
CA THR A 42 22.74 -15.62 30.25
C THR A 42 22.49 -14.67 29.10
N THR A 43 23.52 -13.93 28.72
CA THR A 43 23.60 -13.19 27.46
C THR A 43 24.62 -13.85 26.55
N VAL A 44 24.19 -14.30 25.36
CA VAL A 44 25.09 -14.69 24.27
C VAL A 44 25.29 -13.49 23.38
N GLU A 45 26.52 -13.01 23.27
CA GLU A 45 26.90 -11.87 22.48
C GLU A 45 27.83 -12.29 21.35
N PHE A 46 27.39 -12.15 20.11
CA PHE A 46 28.25 -12.34 18.94
C PHE A 46 28.92 -11.02 18.62
N LYS A 47 30.25 -10.97 18.77
CA LYS A 47 31.09 -9.85 18.38
C LYS A 47 31.47 -10.02 16.93
N GLN A 48 30.78 -9.35 16.03
CA GLN A 48 30.90 -9.46 14.58
C GLN A 48 30.62 -8.10 13.93
N GLU A 49 31.02 -7.92 12.68
CA GLU A 49 30.65 -6.75 11.89
C GLU A 49 29.18 -6.83 11.45
N ALA A 50 28.59 -5.67 11.09
CA ALA A 50 27.17 -5.57 10.79
C ALA A 50 26.71 -6.36 9.54
N ASP A 51 27.61 -6.60 8.58
CA ASP A 51 27.36 -7.37 7.37
C ASP A 51 27.78 -8.86 7.47
N TRP A 52 28.36 -9.26 8.60
CA TRP A 52 28.78 -10.63 8.84
C TRP A 52 27.63 -11.54 9.26
N ALA A 53 27.79 -12.83 9.02
CA ALA A 53 26.82 -13.86 9.36
C ALA A 53 27.43 -15.03 10.11
N VAL A 54 26.74 -15.50 11.17
CA VAL A 54 27.09 -16.72 11.88
C VAL A 54 25.94 -17.74 11.80
N LEU A 55 26.27 -18.97 11.38
CA LEU A 55 25.37 -20.11 11.39
C LEU A 55 25.66 -20.97 12.66
N ASN A 56 24.72 -20.98 13.58
CA ASN A 56 24.71 -21.89 14.72
C ASN A 56 23.90 -23.12 14.33
N ARG A 57 24.58 -24.24 14.05
CA ARG A 57 23.95 -25.52 13.72
C ARG A 57 23.98 -26.43 14.93
N ILE A 58 22.82 -26.95 15.30
CA ILE A 58 22.63 -27.80 16.45
C ILE A 58 22.41 -29.25 16.01
N ASN A 59 23.19 -30.18 16.58
CA ASN A 59 23.15 -31.60 16.31
C ASN A 59 22.97 -32.36 17.61
N ASP A 60 21.83 -32.12 18.31
CA ASP A 60 21.55 -32.77 19.59
C ASP A 60 21.24 -34.27 19.38
N PRO A 61 22.05 -35.19 19.92
CA PRO A 61 21.81 -36.62 19.79
C PRO A 61 20.57 -37.11 20.54
N GLN A 62 20.02 -36.29 21.43
CA GLN A 62 18.77 -36.58 22.15
C GLN A 62 17.54 -35.95 21.45
N ALA A 63 17.73 -35.36 20.28
CA ALA A 63 16.69 -34.74 19.47
C ALA A 63 15.84 -33.68 20.23
N ARG A 64 16.49 -32.87 21.10
CA ARG A 64 15.81 -31.82 21.87
C ARG A 64 15.78 -30.48 21.10
N PRO A 65 14.72 -29.70 21.26
CA PRO A 65 14.68 -28.33 20.74
C PRO A 65 15.66 -27.42 21.50
N SER A 66 16.13 -26.38 20.87
CA SER A 66 16.88 -25.30 21.52
C SER A 66 15.94 -24.41 22.33
N GLN A 67 16.34 -24.11 23.57
CA GLN A 67 15.59 -23.27 24.51
C GLN A 67 16.32 -21.94 24.75
N VAL A 68 15.70 -20.83 24.35
CA VAL A 68 16.23 -19.49 24.59
C VAL A 68 15.41 -18.83 25.70
N GLN A 69 15.96 -18.73 26.90
CA GLN A 69 15.33 -18.07 28.05
C GLN A 69 15.99 -16.72 28.38
N GLY A 70 17.23 -16.51 27.94
CA GLY A 70 18.05 -15.33 28.19
C GLY A 70 18.13 -14.40 27.00
N ARG A 71 19.31 -13.82 26.78
CA ARG A 71 19.53 -12.80 25.78
C ARG A 71 20.44 -13.26 24.65
N ILE A 72 20.14 -12.88 23.43
CA ILE A 72 21.03 -13.00 22.27
C ILE A 72 21.25 -11.60 21.69
N LYS A 73 22.52 -11.20 21.51
CA LYS A 73 22.89 -9.91 20.94
C LYS A 73 23.89 -10.09 19.80
N ALA A 74 23.71 -9.35 18.71
CA ALA A 74 24.65 -9.31 17.61
C ALA A 74 24.46 -8.08 16.73
N PRO A 75 25.51 -7.37 16.28
CA PRO A 75 25.39 -6.30 15.30
C PRO A 75 25.12 -6.82 13.87
N GLY A 76 25.38 -8.11 13.59
CA GLY A 76 25.21 -8.73 12.29
C GLY A 76 24.07 -9.77 12.22
N THR A 77 24.22 -10.76 11.36
CA THR A 77 23.25 -11.83 11.13
C THR A 77 23.51 -13.05 11.99
N VAL A 78 22.50 -13.46 12.75
CA VAL A 78 22.51 -14.71 13.52
C VAL A 78 21.54 -15.70 12.91
N MET A 79 22.04 -16.87 12.53
CA MET A 79 21.24 -18.00 12.13
C MET A 79 21.31 -19.10 13.19
N VAL A 80 20.18 -19.59 13.66
CA VAL A 80 20.05 -20.73 14.57
C VAL A 80 19.30 -21.83 13.84
N VAL A 81 19.94 -22.97 13.63
CA VAL A 81 19.40 -24.09 12.88
C VAL A 81 19.37 -25.33 13.77
N ASN A 82 18.18 -25.76 14.19
CA ASN A 82 17.97 -26.98 14.97
C ASN A 82 16.78 -27.75 14.40
N ARG A 83 17.03 -28.88 13.73
CA ARG A 83 15.98 -29.74 13.14
C ARG A 83 14.92 -30.23 14.14
N ASN A 84 15.24 -30.18 15.45
CA ASN A 84 14.34 -30.64 16.51
C ASN A 84 13.44 -29.53 17.07
N GLY A 85 13.65 -28.28 16.62
CA GLY A 85 12.86 -27.14 17.03
C GLY A 85 13.64 -26.06 17.77
N ILE A 86 13.02 -24.88 17.90
CA ILE A 86 13.56 -23.72 18.61
C ILE A 86 12.42 -23.05 19.38
N VAL A 87 12.62 -22.82 20.68
CA VAL A 87 11.67 -22.17 21.56
C VAL A 87 12.30 -20.92 22.18
N PHE A 88 11.74 -19.76 21.88
CA PHE A 88 12.03 -18.51 22.58
C PHE A 88 11.03 -18.39 23.73
N GLU A 89 11.50 -18.68 24.94
CA GLU A 89 10.64 -18.73 26.14
C GLU A 89 10.32 -17.33 26.68
N GLY A 90 9.32 -17.25 27.54
CA GLY A 90 8.91 -16.02 28.19
C GLY A 90 10.03 -15.32 28.92
N GLY A 91 10.27 -14.05 28.62
CA GLY A 91 11.38 -13.26 29.16
C GLY A 91 12.65 -13.26 28.31
N SER A 92 12.77 -14.10 27.29
CA SER A 92 13.89 -14.05 26.35
C SER A 92 13.91 -12.72 25.56
N GLN A 93 15.13 -12.26 25.23
CA GLN A 93 15.35 -11.03 24.47
C GLN A 93 16.38 -11.29 23.38
N VAL A 94 15.98 -11.11 22.13
CA VAL A 94 16.87 -11.20 20.97
C VAL A 94 16.98 -9.81 20.35
N ASP A 95 18.21 -9.27 20.30
CA ASP A 95 18.52 -7.95 19.76
C ASP A 95 19.66 -8.10 18.76
N VAL A 96 19.32 -8.19 17.49
CA VAL A 96 20.27 -8.52 16.41
C VAL A 96 19.93 -7.70 15.15
N ARG A 97 20.88 -7.62 14.22
CA ARG A 97 20.53 -7.01 12.92
C ARG A 97 19.57 -7.88 12.13
N ASN A 98 19.92 -9.17 11.97
CA ASN A 98 19.06 -10.14 11.29
C ASN A 98 19.01 -11.45 12.09
N LEU A 99 17.83 -12.05 12.13
CA LEU A 99 17.63 -13.36 12.73
C LEU A 99 17.04 -14.33 11.71
N THR A 100 17.63 -15.53 11.62
CA THR A 100 16.98 -16.68 11.03
C THR A 100 16.93 -17.81 12.06
N ALA A 101 15.74 -18.22 12.49
CA ALA A 101 15.55 -19.40 13.33
C ALA A 101 14.84 -20.48 12.51
N ALA A 102 15.55 -21.55 12.20
CA ALA A 102 15.05 -22.59 11.31
C ALA A 102 15.07 -23.97 11.98
N ALA A 103 13.91 -24.61 12.02
CA ALA A 103 13.76 -26.00 12.48
C ALA A 103 13.94 -27.02 11.33
N VAL A 104 14.63 -26.63 10.29
CA VAL A 104 15.04 -27.44 9.13
C VAL A 104 16.48 -27.14 8.78
N GLY A 105 17.16 -28.05 8.09
CA GLY A 105 18.58 -27.96 7.80
C GLY A 105 18.96 -26.89 6.77
N MET A 106 20.21 -26.44 6.83
CA MET A 106 20.88 -25.65 5.79
C MET A 106 22.28 -26.24 5.58
N SER A 107 22.67 -26.48 4.32
CA SER A 107 24.00 -27.02 4.01
C SER A 107 25.10 -25.95 4.10
N ASP A 108 26.36 -26.36 4.32
CA ASP A 108 27.50 -25.44 4.31
C ASP A 108 27.65 -24.72 2.97
N ALA A 109 27.44 -25.45 1.87
CA ALA A 109 27.50 -24.89 0.53
C ALA A 109 26.44 -23.78 0.34
N GLN A 110 25.22 -24.00 0.83
CA GLN A 110 24.14 -23.01 0.77
C GLN A 110 24.46 -21.79 1.65
N PHE A 111 24.94 -22.00 2.90
CA PHE A 111 25.33 -20.90 3.78
C PHE A 111 26.44 -20.04 3.16
N ASN A 112 27.47 -20.69 2.58
CA ASN A 112 28.55 -19.97 1.92
C ASN A 112 28.08 -19.20 0.66
N LYS A 113 27.08 -19.72 -0.07
CA LYS A 113 26.44 -19.04 -1.19
C LYS A 113 25.56 -17.87 -0.71
N GLY A 114 24.91 -17.99 0.44
CA GLY A 114 24.00 -17.00 1.03
C GLY A 114 22.60 -17.53 1.27
N LEU A 115 21.67 -16.63 1.53
CA LEU A 115 20.30 -16.96 1.93
C LEU A 115 19.42 -17.46 0.76
N TYR A 116 19.70 -17.01 -0.47
CA TYR A 116 18.81 -17.19 -1.60
C TYR A 116 18.95 -18.54 -2.28
N SER A 117 17.79 -19.09 -2.65
CA SER A 117 17.64 -20.36 -3.35
C SER A 117 18.09 -20.31 -4.81
N ASP A 118 18.42 -21.46 -5.38
CA ASP A 118 18.59 -21.59 -6.84
C ASP A 118 17.22 -21.68 -7.50
N VAL A 119 16.82 -20.62 -8.16
CA VAL A 119 15.56 -20.55 -8.90
C VAL A 119 15.79 -21.01 -10.34
N ARG A 120 15.03 -22.04 -10.75
CA ARG A 120 15.05 -22.62 -12.09
C ARG A 120 13.66 -22.50 -12.72
N ALA A 121 13.57 -22.59 -14.04
CA ALA A 121 12.28 -22.46 -14.74
C ALA A 121 11.22 -23.48 -14.27
N ASN A 122 11.62 -24.72 -13.99
CA ASN A 122 10.70 -25.80 -13.64
C ASN A 122 10.87 -26.35 -12.22
N SER A 123 11.89 -25.96 -11.50
CA SER A 123 12.14 -26.40 -10.12
C SER A 123 13.09 -25.46 -9.40
N SER A 124 12.74 -25.05 -8.18
CA SER A 124 13.64 -24.27 -7.34
C SER A 124 14.25 -25.14 -6.25
N VAL A 125 15.56 -25.04 -6.04
CA VAL A 125 16.24 -25.77 -4.97
C VAL A 125 16.08 -25.00 -3.67
N PRO A 126 15.44 -25.54 -2.62
CA PRO A 126 15.27 -24.84 -1.36
C PRO A 126 16.62 -24.47 -0.73
N SER A 127 16.68 -23.31 -0.08
CA SER A 127 17.83 -22.91 0.73
C SER A 127 17.78 -23.52 2.14
N PHE A 128 16.60 -23.85 2.62
CA PHE A 128 16.37 -24.55 3.89
C PHE A 128 15.50 -25.79 3.67
N GLY A 129 15.87 -26.90 4.27
CA GLY A 129 15.16 -28.17 4.23
C GLY A 129 16.04 -29.31 4.71
N ASN A 130 15.44 -30.45 5.07
CA ASN A 130 16.17 -31.64 5.50
C ASN A 130 16.53 -32.50 4.28
N ASP A 131 17.77 -32.97 4.25
CA ASP A 131 18.26 -33.97 3.27
C ASP A 131 17.93 -33.62 1.80
N ILE A 132 18.15 -32.33 1.46
CA ILE A 132 17.88 -31.81 0.12
C ILE A 132 18.76 -32.50 -0.91
N SER A 133 18.14 -33.09 -1.90
CA SER A 133 18.79 -33.58 -3.12
C SER A 133 18.13 -32.98 -4.35
N SER A 134 18.92 -32.64 -5.35
CA SER A 134 18.40 -32.03 -6.57
C SER A 134 19.07 -32.58 -7.82
N THR A 135 18.26 -32.83 -8.84
CA THR A 135 18.67 -33.08 -10.22
C THR A 135 18.32 -31.86 -11.09
N ALA A 136 18.56 -31.94 -12.39
CA ALA A 136 18.17 -30.87 -13.30
C ALA A 136 16.64 -30.63 -13.35
N THR A 137 15.83 -31.65 -13.05
CA THR A 137 14.39 -31.64 -13.24
C THR A 137 13.58 -31.92 -11.97
N ALA A 138 14.21 -32.39 -10.90
CA ALA A 138 13.53 -32.78 -9.66
C ALA A 138 14.31 -32.33 -8.42
N VAL A 139 13.56 -32.02 -7.37
CA VAL A 139 14.09 -31.72 -6.03
C VAL A 139 13.34 -32.61 -5.03
N ALA A 140 14.09 -33.24 -4.13
CA ALA A 140 13.55 -34.02 -3.02
C ALA A 140 14.11 -33.50 -1.70
N PHE A 141 13.34 -33.60 -0.64
CA PHE A 141 13.70 -33.24 0.72
C PHE A 141 12.92 -34.12 1.72
N ALA A 142 13.46 -34.29 2.91
CA ALA A 142 12.77 -35.01 3.98
C ALA A 142 11.81 -34.09 4.73
N PRO A 143 10.72 -34.66 5.31
CA PRO A 143 9.79 -33.89 6.13
C PRO A 143 10.47 -33.19 7.31
N ALA A 144 9.94 -32.02 7.66
CA ALA A 144 10.32 -31.30 8.86
C ALA A 144 9.71 -31.95 10.12
N THR A 145 10.44 -31.92 11.22
CA THR A 145 9.99 -32.51 12.49
C THR A 145 9.89 -31.45 13.60
N GLY A 146 10.68 -30.39 13.51
CA GLY A 146 10.79 -29.35 14.54
C GLY A 146 9.91 -28.13 14.27
N ASP A 147 9.48 -27.50 15.34
CA ASP A 147 8.68 -26.28 15.34
C ASP A 147 9.52 -25.07 15.79
N VAL A 148 9.08 -23.86 15.40
CA VAL A 148 9.65 -22.61 15.94
C VAL A 148 8.56 -21.87 16.70
N VAL A 149 8.81 -21.62 17.99
CA VAL A 149 7.81 -21.01 18.88
C VAL A 149 8.42 -19.79 19.59
N VAL A 150 7.69 -18.68 19.56
CA VAL A 150 7.96 -17.50 20.36
C VAL A 150 6.87 -17.41 21.42
N GLU A 151 7.23 -17.68 22.69
CA GLU A 151 6.27 -17.73 23.78
C GLU A 151 5.88 -16.34 24.29
N ALA A 152 4.77 -16.27 25.03
CA ALA A 152 4.30 -15.03 25.62
C ALA A 152 5.37 -14.41 26.56
N GLY A 153 5.65 -13.12 26.39
CA GLY A 153 6.71 -12.41 27.11
C GLY A 153 8.11 -12.51 26.48
N ALA A 154 8.30 -13.30 25.43
CA ALA A 154 9.50 -13.24 24.60
C ALA A 154 9.51 -12.00 23.69
N SER A 155 10.69 -11.42 23.45
CA SER A 155 10.87 -10.26 22.58
C SER A 155 12.00 -10.48 21.59
N ILE A 156 11.69 -10.36 20.32
CA ILE A 156 12.66 -10.41 19.22
C ILE A 156 12.65 -9.05 18.53
N ARG A 157 13.80 -8.39 18.44
CA ARG A 157 13.92 -7.09 17.81
C ARG A 157 15.11 -7.04 16.88
N THR A 158 14.92 -6.45 15.70
CA THR A 158 16.04 -6.09 14.82
C THR A 158 16.42 -4.62 15.01
N HIS A 159 17.66 -4.30 14.64
CA HIS A 159 18.14 -2.93 14.69
C HIS A 159 17.41 -2.07 13.67
N ALA A 160 17.17 -0.81 14.03
CA ALA A 160 16.70 0.18 13.08
C ALA A 160 17.75 0.43 11.99
N PRO A 161 17.35 0.84 10.76
CA PRO A 161 18.31 1.14 9.71
C PRO A 161 19.26 2.27 10.14
N SER A 162 20.53 2.10 9.84
CA SER A 162 21.56 3.11 10.15
C SER A 162 21.69 4.18 9.05
N SER A 163 21.15 3.93 7.88
CA SER A 163 21.13 4.85 6.74
C SER A 163 19.99 4.53 5.77
N VAL A 164 19.69 5.44 4.84
CA VAL A 164 18.68 5.24 3.79
C VAL A 164 19.01 4.05 2.88
N THR A 165 20.29 3.75 2.70
CA THR A 165 20.77 2.66 1.83
C THR A 165 20.93 1.33 2.57
N GLN A 166 20.99 1.35 3.90
CA GLN A 166 21.03 0.16 4.75
C GLN A 166 19.66 -0.01 5.39
N GLY A 167 18.75 -0.71 4.70
CA GLY A 167 17.41 -1.02 5.19
C GLY A 167 17.40 -1.69 6.56
N GLY A 168 16.23 -1.80 7.15
CA GLY A 168 16.02 -2.53 8.41
C GLY A 168 16.36 -4.01 8.27
N GLY A 169 16.54 -4.67 9.42
CA GLY A 169 16.86 -6.08 9.47
C GLY A 169 15.65 -6.98 9.19
N TYR A 170 15.88 -8.29 9.21
CA TYR A 170 14.82 -9.26 9.05
C TYR A 170 14.78 -10.29 10.19
N VAL A 171 13.58 -10.82 10.42
CA VAL A 171 13.33 -12.02 11.25
C VAL A 171 12.67 -13.07 10.36
N LEU A 172 13.33 -14.22 10.18
CA LEU A 172 12.79 -15.38 9.48
C LEU A 172 12.63 -16.54 10.48
N LEU A 173 11.41 -16.97 10.73
CA LEU A 173 11.10 -18.15 11.54
C LEU A 173 10.56 -19.24 10.62
N LEU A 174 11.31 -20.33 10.49
CA LEU A 174 11.09 -21.40 9.51
C LEU A 174 10.98 -22.76 10.23
N GLY A 175 9.87 -23.48 10.11
CA GLY A 175 9.69 -24.76 10.79
C GLY A 175 8.52 -25.57 10.26
N ARG A 176 8.31 -26.78 10.81
CA ARG A 176 7.14 -27.60 10.53
C ARG A 176 5.85 -26.86 10.90
N GLU A 177 5.83 -26.30 12.10
CA GLU A 177 4.86 -25.32 12.56
C GLU A 177 5.59 -24.09 13.11
N VAL A 178 4.96 -22.91 13.00
CA VAL A 178 5.52 -21.66 13.53
C VAL A 178 4.46 -20.93 14.32
N GLY A 179 4.77 -20.68 15.62
CA GLY A 179 3.87 -19.98 16.54
C GLY A 179 4.50 -18.72 17.14
N ASN A 180 3.77 -17.61 17.11
CA ASN A 180 4.14 -16.40 17.84
C ASN A 180 3.08 -16.02 18.87
N ARG A 181 3.45 -15.97 20.14
CA ARG A 181 2.66 -15.43 21.28
C ARG A 181 3.35 -14.23 21.92
N GLY A 182 4.60 -13.96 21.52
CA GLY A 182 5.44 -12.87 22.03
C GLY A 182 5.35 -11.60 21.18
N THR A 183 6.43 -10.84 21.22
CA THR A 183 6.57 -9.59 20.44
C THR A 183 7.74 -9.70 19.48
N ILE A 184 7.49 -9.41 18.19
CA ILE A 184 8.50 -9.33 17.15
C ILE A 184 8.47 -7.94 16.55
N GLU A 185 9.63 -7.25 16.56
CA GLU A 185 9.76 -5.88 16.04
C GLU A 185 10.88 -5.80 15.00
N THR A 186 10.53 -5.35 13.79
CA THR A 186 11.48 -5.19 12.68
C THR A 186 11.34 -3.78 12.05
N PRO A 187 11.88 -2.74 12.72
CA PRO A 187 11.76 -1.36 12.23
C PRO A 187 12.36 -1.21 10.83
N SER A 188 11.59 -0.70 9.88
CA SER A 188 11.92 -0.56 8.45
C SER A 188 12.45 -1.86 7.81
N GLY A 189 12.11 -2.99 8.40
CA GLY A 189 12.61 -4.31 8.04
C GLY A 189 11.49 -5.28 7.68
N GLN A 190 11.76 -6.55 7.90
CA GLN A 190 10.84 -7.62 7.51
C GLN A 190 10.70 -8.69 8.60
N THR A 191 9.48 -9.14 8.83
CA THR A 191 9.19 -10.36 9.62
C THR A 191 8.50 -11.39 8.74
N VAL A 192 9.04 -12.61 8.70
CA VAL A 192 8.43 -13.76 8.02
C VAL A 192 8.26 -14.91 9.01
N LEU A 193 7.03 -15.38 9.16
CA LEU A 193 6.67 -16.62 9.83
C LEU A 193 6.28 -17.63 8.75
N ALA A 194 7.08 -18.67 8.53
CA ALA A 194 6.87 -19.63 7.44
C ALA A 194 6.87 -21.07 7.96
N ALA A 195 5.82 -21.81 7.64
CA ALA A 195 5.68 -23.20 8.03
C ALA A 195 5.61 -24.12 6.81
N GLY A 196 6.41 -25.19 6.85
CA GLY A 196 6.54 -26.17 5.77
C GLY A 196 7.67 -27.17 6.03
N ASP A 197 7.96 -28.01 5.06
CA ASP A 197 9.05 -29.00 5.13
C ASP A 197 10.36 -28.46 4.54
N ALA A 198 10.26 -27.56 3.54
CA ALA A 198 11.40 -26.87 2.95
C ALA A 198 11.01 -25.49 2.47
N PHE A 199 12.00 -24.61 2.29
CA PHE A 199 11.77 -23.20 2.01
C PHE A 199 12.62 -22.70 0.85
N VAL A 200 11.93 -22.13 -0.16
CA VAL A 200 12.54 -21.40 -1.26
C VAL A 200 12.54 -19.93 -0.89
N ILE A 201 13.73 -19.32 -0.80
CA ILE A 201 13.87 -17.89 -0.48
C ILE A 201 14.41 -17.18 -1.73
N ARG A 202 13.70 -16.16 -2.14
CA ARG A 202 14.04 -15.31 -3.30
C ARG A 202 14.20 -13.87 -2.85
N LYS A 203 14.94 -13.09 -3.62
CA LYS A 203 14.83 -11.63 -3.51
C LYS A 203 13.43 -11.23 -3.95
N GLY A 204 12.78 -10.43 -3.15
CA GLY A 204 11.43 -9.97 -3.44
C GLY A 204 11.39 -8.86 -4.49
N MET A 205 10.41 -8.00 -4.35
CA MET A 205 10.11 -6.91 -5.26
C MET A 205 11.32 -6.06 -5.67
N GLY A 206 11.39 -5.71 -6.94
CA GLY A 206 12.44 -4.83 -7.49
C GLY A 206 13.67 -5.56 -8.02
N THR A 207 13.60 -6.87 -8.20
CA THR A 207 14.68 -7.65 -8.83
C THR A 207 14.25 -8.20 -10.18
N ASP A 208 15.19 -8.30 -11.13
CA ASP A 208 14.92 -8.84 -12.48
C ASP A 208 14.40 -10.28 -12.47
N SER A 209 14.72 -11.03 -11.43
CA SER A 209 14.29 -12.42 -11.27
C SER A 209 12.92 -12.59 -10.61
N ASN A 210 12.30 -11.52 -10.10
CA ASN A 210 11.03 -11.57 -9.38
C ASN A 210 10.20 -10.30 -9.57
N THR A 211 9.79 -10.04 -10.81
CA THR A 211 9.11 -8.82 -11.22
C THR A 211 7.65 -8.72 -10.73
N THR A 212 7.05 -9.86 -10.37
CA THR A 212 5.64 -9.93 -9.92
C THR A 212 5.47 -9.92 -8.41
N SER A 213 6.55 -10.01 -7.64
CA SER A 213 6.50 -10.02 -6.18
C SER A 213 5.97 -8.68 -5.62
N THR A 214 5.11 -8.78 -4.62
CA THR A 214 4.65 -7.63 -3.82
C THR A 214 5.37 -7.53 -2.48
N THR A 215 6.14 -8.57 -2.11
CA THR A 215 6.94 -8.65 -0.88
C THR A 215 8.27 -7.94 -1.06
N ARG A 216 8.61 -7.04 -0.17
CA ARG A 216 9.93 -6.42 -0.11
C ARG A 216 10.89 -7.30 0.70
N GLY A 217 12.17 -7.28 0.34
CA GLY A 217 13.19 -8.05 1.06
C GLY A 217 13.20 -9.51 0.62
N ASN A 218 12.88 -10.42 1.53
CA ASN A 218 12.92 -11.87 1.31
C ASN A 218 11.52 -12.41 1.03
N GLU A 219 11.29 -12.92 -0.17
CA GLU A 219 10.08 -13.67 -0.47
C GLU A 219 10.31 -15.15 -0.16
N VAL A 220 9.50 -15.70 0.75
CA VAL A 220 9.57 -17.09 1.18
C VAL A 220 8.39 -17.86 0.62
N THR A 221 8.66 -18.94 -0.09
CA THR A 221 7.67 -19.92 -0.53
C THR A 221 7.89 -21.23 0.21
N THR A 222 6.81 -21.83 0.70
CA THR A 222 6.87 -23.08 1.46
C THR A 222 6.66 -24.28 0.55
N LEU A 223 7.39 -25.37 0.82
CA LEU A 223 7.22 -26.64 0.15
C LEU A 223 6.81 -27.69 1.19
N ARG A 224 5.94 -28.61 0.80
CA ARG A 224 5.49 -29.73 1.63
C ARG A 224 5.84 -31.05 0.95
N ALA A 225 6.30 -32.01 1.74
CA ALA A 225 6.49 -33.39 1.31
C ALA A 225 5.11 -34.08 1.16
N GLU A 226 5.01 -35.06 0.32
CA GLU A 226 3.78 -35.84 0.17
C GLU A 226 3.34 -36.46 1.49
N GLY A 227 2.08 -36.26 1.86
CA GLY A 227 1.50 -36.76 3.14
C GLY A 227 1.96 -35.99 4.39
N SER A 228 2.76 -34.95 4.26
CA SER A 228 3.20 -34.13 5.42
C SER A 228 2.06 -33.34 6.04
N GLN A 229 2.10 -33.23 7.39
CA GLN A 229 1.20 -32.37 8.17
C GLN A 229 1.84 -31.01 8.50
N ALA A 230 3.03 -30.70 7.94
CA ALA A 230 3.68 -29.42 8.12
C ALA A 230 2.87 -28.26 7.47
N GLY A 231 3.11 -27.04 7.91
CA GLY A 231 2.57 -25.85 7.24
C GLY A 231 1.60 -25.02 8.09
N LYS A 232 1.55 -25.22 9.42
CA LYS A 232 0.70 -24.39 10.29
C LYS A 232 1.45 -23.19 10.86
N VAL A 233 0.94 -21.99 10.56
CA VAL A 233 1.41 -20.72 11.14
C VAL A 233 0.33 -20.13 12.02
N VAL A 234 0.67 -19.77 13.26
CA VAL A 234 -0.27 -19.13 14.20
C VAL A 234 0.38 -17.88 14.80
N ASN A 235 -0.21 -16.72 14.59
CA ASN A 235 0.18 -15.51 15.31
C ASN A 235 -0.90 -15.15 16.34
N GLN A 236 -0.57 -15.23 17.62
CA GLN A 236 -1.38 -14.80 18.76
C GLN A 236 -0.74 -13.62 19.50
N GLY A 237 0.47 -13.24 19.12
CA GLY A 237 1.23 -12.14 19.70
C GLY A 237 1.17 -10.87 18.86
N LEU A 238 2.16 -10.02 19.07
CA LEU A 238 2.38 -8.79 18.32
C LEU A 238 3.54 -8.95 17.32
N VAL A 239 3.28 -8.67 16.05
CA VAL A 239 4.33 -8.45 15.06
C VAL A 239 4.24 -7.01 14.57
N ARG A 240 5.31 -6.24 14.73
CA ARG A 240 5.38 -4.84 14.33
C ARG A 240 6.56 -4.60 13.38
N ALA A 241 6.26 -4.11 12.17
CA ALA A 241 7.24 -3.75 11.16
C ALA A 241 6.96 -2.31 10.66
N THR A 242 7.33 -1.31 11.47
CA THR A 242 7.16 0.11 11.11
C THR A 242 7.84 0.39 9.77
N GLN A 243 7.13 0.89 8.77
CA GLN A 243 7.59 1.09 7.39
C GLN A 243 8.22 -0.20 6.80
N GLY A 244 7.69 -1.36 7.17
CA GLY A 244 8.25 -2.67 6.87
C GLY A 244 7.25 -3.62 6.22
N ASP A 245 7.68 -4.87 6.12
CA ASP A 245 6.91 -5.97 5.54
C ASP A 245 6.69 -7.08 6.56
N ILE A 246 5.46 -7.59 6.65
CA ILE A 246 5.10 -8.73 7.50
C ILE A 246 4.52 -9.82 6.60
N THR A 247 5.03 -11.04 6.67
CA THR A 247 4.54 -12.18 5.93
C THR A 247 4.30 -13.38 6.85
N LEU A 248 3.11 -13.92 6.80
CA LEU A 248 2.76 -15.24 7.33
C LEU A 248 2.50 -16.17 6.15
N VAL A 249 3.22 -17.28 6.05
CA VAL A 249 3.08 -18.20 4.92
C VAL A 249 3.13 -19.66 5.37
N GLY A 250 2.19 -20.46 4.89
CA GLY A 250 2.09 -21.89 5.22
C GLY A 250 0.96 -22.57 4.45
N HIS A 251 0.46 -23.67 4.95
CA HIS A 251 -0.75 -24.33 4.44
C HIS A 251 -2.00 -23.91 5.23
N ASP A 252 -1.86 -23.75 6.55
CA ASP A 252 -2.89 -23.26 7.47
C ASP A 252 -2.35 -22.03 8.19
N VAL A 253 -2.82 -20.85 7.82
CA VAL A 253 -2.37 -19.57 8.37
C VAL A 253 -3.46 -19.00 9.25
N VAL A 254 -3.18 -18.90 10.56
CA VAL A 254 -4.09 -18.39 11.56
C VAL A 254 -3.56 -17.09 12.15
N GLN A 255 -4.25 -16.00 11.87
CA GLN A 255 -4.02 -14.70 12.48
C GLN A 255 -5.03 -14.51 13.63
N ASP A 256 -4.54 -14.48 14.88
CA ASP A 256 -5.33 -14.41 16.12
C ASP A 256 -4.81 -13.31 17.09
N GLY A 257 -3.75 -12.62 16.69
CA GLY A 257 -3.12 -11.52 17.43
C GLY A 257 -3.14 -10.22 16.66
N VAL A 258 -1.99 -9.51 16.66
CA VAL A 258 -1.85 -8.20 16.04
C VAL A 258 -0.68 -8.17 15.06
N LEU A 259 -0.93 -7.79 13.83
CA LEU A 259 0.06 -7.46 12.80
C LEU A 259 -0.03 -5.96 12.51
N LEU A 260 1.07 -5.24 12.71
CA LEU A 260 1.14 -3.79 12.49
C LEU A 260 2.30 -3.42 11.58
N SER A 261 2.00 -2.87 10.43
CA SER A 261 2.95 -2.15 9.59
C SER A 261 2.57 -0.67 9.50
N SER A 262 3.38 0.15 8.87
CA SER A 262 3.04 1.53 8.56
C SER A 262 3.60 1.98 7.22
N THR A 263 2.93 2.97 6.62
CA THR A 263 3.31 3.58 5.33
C THR A 263 3.68 5.04 5.54
N SER A 264 4.84 5.44 5.03
CA SER A 264 5.24 6.84 4.85
C SER A 264 5.27 7.19 3.36
N VAL A 265 5.51 8.47 3.05
CA VAL A 265 5.69 8.90 1.64
C VAL A 265 6.87 8.23 0.93
N ASN A 266 7.85 7.72 1.69
CA ASN A 266 9.06 7.11 1.14
C ASN A 266 8.96 5.57 1.09
N THR A 267 8.11 4.98 1.90
CA THR A 267 8.10 3.52 2.08
C THR A 267 6.68 3.04 2.38
N ARG A 268 6.18 2.19 1.51
CA ARG A 268 4.91 1.49 1.69
C ARG A 268 5.05 0.39 2.74
N GLY A 269 4.14 0.35 3.72
CA GLY A 269 3.96 -0.80 4.61
C GLY A 269 3.13 -1.89 3.96
N THR A 270 3.45 -3.16 4.26
CA THR A 270 2.75 -4.30 3.67
C THR A 270 2.55 -5.42 4.69
N VAL A 271 1.41 -6.11 4.59
CA VAL A 271 1.10 -7.34 5.32
C VAL A 271 0.65 -8.40 4.33
N HIS A 272 1.28 -9.57 4.35
CA HIS A 272 0.96 -10.69 3.49
C HIS A 272 0.55 -11.90 4.34
N LEU A 273 -0.63 -12.46 4.08
CA LEU A 273 -1.12 -13.71 4.64
C LEU A 273 -1.31 -14.70 3.49
N ARG A 274 -0.49 -15.75 3.41
CA ARG A 274 -0.46 -16.64 2.25
C ARG A 274 -0.61 -18.09 2.67
N ALA A 275 -1.68 -18.74 2.24
CA ALA A 275 -1.87 -20.18 2.39
C ALA A 275 -1.63 -20.91 1.06
N GLU A 276 -0.65 -21.80 1.04
CA GLU A 276 -0.11 -22.43 -0.18
C GLU A 276 -0.22 -23.95 -0.12
N GLY A 277 -0.12 -24.61 -1.26
CA GLY A 277 0.10 -26.04 -1.40
C GLY A 277 -1.08 -26.83 -1.98
N SER A 278 -2.29 -26.68 -1.50
CA SER A 278 -3.47 -27.38 -2.02
C SER A 278 -4.74 -26.54 -1.89
N ASP A 279 -5.83 -27.02 -2.46
CA ASP A 279 -7.17 -26.44 -2.34
C ASP A 279 -7.78 -26.54 -0.92
N GLU A 280 -7.17 -27.31 -0.03
CA GLU A 280 -7.50 -27.34 1.41
C GLU A 280 -6.77 -26.25 2.21
N ALA A 281 -5.83 -25.53 1.60
CA ALA A 281 -5.09 -24.47 2.25
C ALA A 281 -6.03 -23.35 2.73
N LYS A 282 -5.73 -22.79 3.90
CA LYS A 282 -6.66 -21.83 4.52
C LYS A 282 -5.94 -20.68 5.21
N VAL A 283 -6.49 -19.47 5.01
CA VAL A 283 -6.17 -18.30 5.86
C VAL A 283 -7.37 -18.00 6.74
N THR A 284 -7.15 -17.90 8.04
CA THR A 284 -8.18 -17.51 9.02
C THR A 284 -7.71 -16.30 9.83
N LEU A 285 -8.46 -15.21 9.76
CA LEU A 285 -8.33 -14.10 10.70
C LEU A 285 -9.40 -14.29 11.77
N ARG A 286 -8.97 -14.62 12.98
CA ARG A 286 -9.89 -14.95 14.07
C ARG A 286 -10.59 -13.73 14.64
N SER A 287 -11.62 -13.98 15.40
CA SER A 287 -12.38 -12.95 16.11
C SER A 287 -11.46 -12.12 17.02
N GLY A 288 -11.44 -10.79 16.83
CA GLY A 288 -10.54 -9.87 17.54
C GLY A 288 -9.15 -9.71 16.94
N ALA A 289 -8.78 -10.49 15.94
CA ALA A 289 -7.50 -10.34 15.25
C ALA A 289 -7.40 -9.01 14.49
N VAL A 290 -6.21 -8.44 14.46
CA VAL A 290 -5.92 -7.19 13.76
C VAL A 290 -4.78 -7.41 12.75
N ALA A 291 -5.03 -7.06 11.49
CA ALA A 291 -4.01 -6.93 10.46
C ALA A 291 -4.08 -5.50 9.89
N ALA A 292 -3.15 -4.63 10.27
CA ALA A 292 -3.25 -3.21 9.97
C ALA A 292 -1.97 -2.63 9.38
N VAL A 293 -2.15 -1.75 8.40
CA VAL A 293 -1.12 -0.85 7.90
C VAL A 293 -1.56 0.58 8.17
N LEU A 294 -0.89 1.22 9.13
CA LEU A 294 -1.19 2.58 9.58
C LEU A 294 -0.42 3.61 8.75
N LEU A 295 -0.82 4.87 8.82
CA LEU A 295 -0.04 5.97 8.26
C LEU A 295 1.02 6.44 9.25
N ASP A 296 2.24 6.64 8.76
CA ASP A 296 3.34 7.21 9.52
C ASP A 296 3.54 8.66 9.08
N GLU A 297 2.94 9.58 9.81
CA GLU A 297 2.96 11.01 9.54
C GLU A 297 4.19 11.72 10.13
N SER A 298 5.21 10.99 10.59
CA SER A 298 6.39 11.56 11.26
C SER A 298 7.22 12.45 10.31
N ALA A 299 6.69 13.63 9.98
CA ALA A 299 7.33 14.77 9.33
C ALA A 299 7.93 14.55 7.92
N ALA A 300 7.82 13.39 7.33
CA ALA A 300 8.30 13.16 5.97
C ALA A 300 7.30 13.71 4.95
N THR A 301 7.79 14.45 3.95
CA THR A 301 7.03 14.88 2.78
C THR A 301 7.74 14.41 1.51
N ALA A 302 6.99 14.22 0.44
CA ALA A 302 7.54 13.89 -0.87
C ALA A 302 6.84 14.69 -1.97
N LEU A 303 7.52 14.88 -3.09
CA LEU A 303 6.99 15.62 -4.22
C LEU A 303 5.87 14.82 -4.91
N ASP A 304 4.87 15.49 -5.45
CA ASP A 304 3.82 14.88 -6.26
C ASP A 304 4.38 14.10 -7.46
N ALA A 305 5.46 14.57 -8.06
CA ALA A 305 6.16 13.83 -9.13
C ALA A 305 6.70 12.46 -8.65
N GLN A 306 7.14 12.36 -7.40
CA GLN A 306 7.58 11.09 -6.81
C GLN A 306 6.40 10.15 -6.58
N ARG A 307 5.27 10.68 -6.09
CA ARG A 307 4.02 9.90 -5.98
C ARG A 307 3.59 9.35 -7.34
N ASP A 308 3.55 10.19 -8.36
CA ASP A 308 3.16 9.79 -9.69
C ASP A 308 4.09 8.71 -10.27
N ALA A 309 5.39 8.80 -10.03
CA ALA A 309 6.35 7.76 -10.39
C ALA A 309 6.09 6.43 -9.64
N LEU A 310 5.72 6.49 -8.36
CA LEU A 310 5.32 5.30 -7.60
C LEU A 310 4.02 4.68 -8.15
N VAL A 311 3.03 5.50 -8.51
CA VAL A 311 1.77 5.04 -9.12
C VAL A 311 2.06 4.31 -10.43
N ARG A 312 2.97 4.82 -11.25
CA ARG A 312 3.39 4.19 -12.51
C ARG A 312 4.36 3.02 -12.34
N GLY A 313 4.88 2.80 -11.15
CA GLY A 313 5.87 1.77 -10.89
C GLY A 313 7.28 2.05 -11.42
N GLU A 314 7.56 3.27 -11.86
CA GLU A 314 8.85 3.65 -12.50
C GLU A 314 10.04 3.54 -11.56
N LEU A 315 9.88 3.94 -10.30
CA LEU A 315 10.98 3.97 -9.31
C LEU A 315 11.55 2.59 -8.95
N SER A 316 10.92 1.52 -9.39
CA SER A 316 11.29 0.16 -9.02
C SER A 316 11.47 -0.78 -10.21
N GLY A 317 11.19 -0.32 -11.42
CA GLY A 317 11.30 -1.14 -12.63
C GLY A 317 10.38 -2.36 -12.67
N VAL A 318 9.31 -2.38 -11.88
CA VAL A 318 8.41 -3.52 -11.72
C VAL A 318 6.97 -3.09 -11.92
N ASN A 319 6.30 -3.68 -12.91
CA ASN A 319 4.85 -3.59 -13.06
C ASN A 319 4.19 -4.47 -12.01
N SER A 320 3.63 -3.85 -10.98
CA SER A 320 2.84 -4.53 -9.94
C SER A 320 1.35 -4.31 -10.20
N ALA A 321 0.53 -5.32 -9.93
CA ALA A 321 -0.93 -5.18 -9.92
C ALA A 321 -1.42 -4.15 -8.88
N PHE A 322 -0.56 -3.76 -7.95
CA PHE A 322 -0.91 -2.86 -6.84
C PHE A 322 -0.14 -1.55 -6.93
N ARG A 323 -0.82 -0.48 -6.59
CA ARG A 323 -0.22 0.84 -6.45
C ARG A 323 0.84 0.84 -5.34
N ARG A 324 1.95 1.52 -5.58
CA ARG A 324 3.10 1.53 -4.65
C ARG A 324 3.13 2.72 -3.71
N ASP A 325 2.34 3.74 -3.99
CA ASP A 325 2.11 4.88 -3.11
C ASP A 325 1.12 4.58 -1.97
N GLN A 326 0.48 3.39 -1.99
CA GLN A 326 -0.57 3.00 -1.04
C GLN A 326 -0.16 1.80 -0.20
N SER A 327 -0.62 1.77 1.05
CA SER A 327 -0.57 0.61 1.96
C SER A 327 -1.16 -0.64 1.30
N LEU A 328 -0.65 -1.83 1.66
CA LEU A 328 -1.18 -3.09 1.14
C LEU A 328 -1.36 -4.12 2.24
N VAL A 329 -2.56 -4.68 2.35
CA VAL A 329 -2.81 -5.97 3.00
C VAL A 329 -3.22 -6.97 1.93
N HIS A 330 -2.42 -8.01 1.73
CA HIS A 330 -2.65 -9.04 0.72
C HIS A 330 -2.91 -10.39 1.40
N VAL A 331 -4.11 -10.91 1.23
CA VAL A 331 -4.54 -12.20 1.77
C VAL A 331 -4.76 -13.17 0.61
N GLN A 332 -3.98 -14.22 0.55
CA GLN A 332 -4.02 -15.18 -0.54
C GLN A 332 -4.14 -16.60 -0.01
N SER A 333 -5.05 -17.40 -0.60
CA SER A 333 -5.19 -18.81 -0.30
C SER A 333 -5.39 -19.64 -1.57
N ALA A 334 -4.71 -20.77 -1.66
CA ALA A 334 -5.01 -21.79 -2.67
C ALA A 334 -6.38 -22.47 -2.43
N GLY A 335 -6.96 -22.33 -1.24
CA GLY A 335 -8.31 -22.76 -0.88
C GLY A 335 -9.16 -21.61 -0.37
N ASP A 336 -9.38 -21.54 0.95
CA ASP A 336 -10.31 -20.60 1.58
C ASP A 336 -9.63 -19.46 2.31
N VAL A 337 -10.34 -18.32 2.41
CA VAL A 337 -10.04 -17.21 3.30
C VAL A 337 -11.26 -16.94 4.17
N LEU A 338 -11.08 -16.93 5.49
CA LEU A 338 -12.15 -16.65 6.45
C LEU A 338 -11.77 -15.46 7.36
N PHE A 339 -12.59 -14.43 7.34
CA PHE A 339 -12.59 -13.34 8.31
C PHE A 339 -13.68 -13.60 9.35
N GLU A 340 -13.28 -14.05 10.56
CA GLU A 340 -14.23 -14.30 11.64
C GLU A 340 -14.76 -12.99 12.22
N GLY A 341 -15.88 -13.04 12.95
CA GLY A 341 -16.51 -11.86 13.54
C GLY A 341 -15.57 -11.05 14.42
N SER A 342 -15.72 -9.73 14.41
CA SER A 342 -14.83 -8.75 15.08
C SER A 342 -13.35 -8.72 14.63
N SER A 343 -12.96 -9.46 13.59
CA SER A 343 -11.64 -9.28 12.97
C SER A 343 -11.58 -7.93 12.24
N LEU A 344 -10.40 -7.29 12.30
CA LEU A 344 -10.14 -6.02 11.62
C LEU A 344 -8.97 -6.14 10.65
N THR A 345 -9.23 -5.85 9.39
CA THR A 345 -8.19 -5.64 8.39
C THR A 345 -8.23 -4.18 7.94
N LEU A 346 -7.12 -3.46 8.12
CA LEU A 346 -7.07 -1.99 7.94
C LEU A 346 -5.90 -1.60 7.03
N ALA A 347 -6.20 -0.79 6.02
CA ALA A 347 -5.19 -0.12 5.17
C ALA A 347 -5.72 1.27 4.78
N THR A 348 -5.52 2.28 5.63
CA THR A 348 -6.07 3.64 5.44
C THR A 348 -5.68 4.23 4.09
N GLY A 349 -6.69 4.57 3.25
CA GLY A 349 -6.49 5.04 1.87
C GLY A 349 -5.71 4.06 0.99
N GLY A 350 -5.60 2.81 1.40
CA GLY A 350 -4.73 1.79 0.83
C GLY A 350 -5.47 0.70 0.06
N GLN A 351 -4.91 -0.50 0.10
CA GLN A 351 -5.41 -1.63 -0.67
C GLN A 351 -5.53 -2.87 0.23
N ILE A 352 -6.68 -3.52 0.20
CA ILE A 352 -6.89 -4.85 0.75
C ILE A 352 -7.22 -5.75 -0.43
N ALA A 353 -6.32 -6.68 -0.77
CA ALA A 353 -6.52 -7.64 -1.84
C ALA A 353 -6.71 -9.03 -1.24
N VAL A 354 -7.82 -9.69 -1.58
CA VAL A 354 -8.17 -11.02 -1.10
C VAL A 354 -8.31 -11.95 -2.30
N GLN A 355 -7.44 -12.94 -2.38
CA GLN A 355 -7.47 -13.95 -3.40
C GLN A 355 -7.72 -15.34 -2.79
N ALA A 356 -8.88 -15.92 -3.05
CA ALA A 356 -9.23 -17.26 -2.58
C ALA A 356 -9.64 -18.12 -3.77
N THR A 357 -8.89 -19.19 -4.03
CA THR A 357 -9.21 -20.06 -5.18
C THR A 357 -10.59 -20.67 -5.03
N ARG A 358 -11.02 -21.00 -3.80
CA ARG A 358 -12.32 -21.59 -3.53
C ARG A 358 -13.31 -20.56 -2.98
N ARG A 359 -13.09 -20.01 -1.77
CA ARG A 359 -14.04 -19.13 -1.11
C ARG A 359 -13.35 -18.09 -0.21
N ALA A 360 -13.79 -16.83 -0.31
CA ALA A 360 -13.54 -15.79 0.67
C ALA A 360 -14.83 -15.47 1.42
N GLU A 361 -14.81 -15.55 2.75
CA GLU A 361 -15.99 -15.29 3.58
C GLU A 361 -15.69 -14.24 4.66
N LEU A 362 -16.53 -13.19 4.71
CA LEU A 362 -16.61 -12.24 5.80
C LEU A 362 -17.78 -12.63 6.70
N ALA A 363 -17.49 -13.17 7.87
CA ALA A 363 -18.50 -13.48 8.88
C ALA A 363 -19.10 -12.20 9.48
N SER A 364 -20.27 -12.33 10.11
CA SER A 364 -20.91 -11.21 10.82
C SER A 364 -19.97 -10.58 11.84
N GLY A 365 -19.80 -9.26 11.80
CA GLY A 365 -18.89 -8.49 12.65
C GLY A 365 -17.47 -8.33 12.09
N ALA A 366 -17.07 -9.05 11.05
CA ALA A 366 -15.79 -8.85 10.37
C ALA A 366 -15.74 -7.49 9.65
N ARG A 367 -14.58 -6.83 9.70
CA ARG A 367 -14.41 -5.50 9.11
C ARG A 367 -13.18 -5.43 8.23
N LEU A 368 -13.38 -5.00 6.98
CA LEU A 368 -12.32 -4.54 6.08
C LEU A 368 -12.42 -3.03 5.94
N ASP A 369 -11.33 -2.32 6.16
CA ASP A 369 -11.34 -0.86 6.22
C ASP A 369 -10.21 -0.28 5.35
N VAL A 370 -10.60 0.40 4.27
CA VAL A 370 -9.71 1.17 3.39
C VAL A 370 -10.12 2.64 3.33
N SER A 371 -10.85 3.11 4.34
CA SER A 371 -11.29 4.50 4.39
C SER A 371 -10.12 5.48 4.30
N GLY A 372 -10.37 6.65 3.74
CA GLY A 372 -9.38 7.72 3.64
C GLY A 372 -9.06 8.35 4.98
N ALA A 373 -7.88 8.93 5.11
CA ALA A 373 -7.46 9.69 6.28
C ALA A 373 -8.37 10.90 6.50
N VAL A 374 -8.85 11.08 7.73
CA VAL A 374 -9.82 12.13 8.10
C VAL A 374 -9.11 13.23 8.90
N GLY A 375 -9.45 14.49 8.61
CA GLY A 375 -8.95 15.64 9.37
C GLY A 375 -7.48 15.95 9.15
N VAL A 376 -6.96 15.65 7.95
CA VAL A 376 -5.56 15.93 7.60
C VAL A 376 -5.34 17.44 7.56
N ASN A 377 -4.50 17.95 8.46
CA ASN A 377 -4.27 19.38 8.58
C ASN A 377 -3.37 19.91 7.46
N LEU A 378 -3.86 20.93 6.74
CA LEU A 378 -3.11 21.67 5.73
C LEU A 378 -3.02 23.15 6.10
N THR A 379 -1.90 23.78 5.77
CA THR A 379 -1.80 25.23 5.85
C THR A 379 -2.50 25.87 4.65
N MET A 380 -3.07 27.06 4.82
CA MET A 380 -3.63 27.85 3.71
C MET A 380 -2.57 28.15 2.65
N GLU A 381 -1.35 28.35 3.11
CA GLU A 381 -0.18 28.69 2.30
C GLU A 381 0.21 27.59 1.31
N SER A 382 -0.19 26.33 1.54
CA SER A 382 0.01 25.21 0.60
C SER A 382 -0.73 25.40 -0.73
N ASN A 383 -1.71 26.30 -0.77
CA ASN A 383 -2.40 26.69 -2.00
C ASN A 383 -1.63 27.73 -2.84
N ASN A 384 -0.54 28.31 -2.31
CA ASN A 384 0.26 29.28 -3.03
C ASN A 384 1.29 28.61 -3.92
N VAL A 385 1.28 28.86 -5.22
CA VAL A 385 2.29 28.40 -6.16
C VAL A 385 3.06 29.61 -6.69
N ALA A 386 4.38 29.58 -6.54
CA ALA A 386 5.28 30.59 -7.10
C ALA A 386 5.74 30.15 -8.48
N ILE A 387 5.58 31.00 -9.49
CA ILE A 387 5.97 30.76 -10.86
C ILE A 387 6.98 31.82 -11.27
N ASN A 388 8.14 31.42 -11.75
CA ASN A 388 9.08 32.30 -12.40
C ASN A 388 8.87 32.22 -13.92
N VAL A 389 8.38 33.28 -14.53
CA VAL A 389 8.00 33.31 -15.94
C VAL A 389 9.26 33.40 -16.81
N GLN A 390 9.54 32.33 -17.58
CA GLN A 390 10.70 32.26 -18.48
C GLN A 390 10.29 32.21 -19.98
N GLY A 391 9.00 32.16 -20.28
CA GLY A 391 8.44 32.12 -21.62
C GLY A 391 7.66 30.83 -21.94
N ASN A 392 8.09 29.67 -21.44
CA ASN A 392 7.35 28.41 -21.63
C ASN A 392 5.97 28.40 -20.98
N GLU A 393 5.84 29.11 -19.86
CA GLU A 393 4.60 29.29 -19.11
C GLU A 393 3.55 30.03 -19.93
N GLN A 394 3.98 30.90 -20.85
CA GLN A 394 3.11 31.71 -21.73
C GLN A 394 2.94 31.12 -23.14
N ARG A 395 3.27 29.85 -23.35
CA ARG A 395 3.27 29.20 -24.67
C ARG A 395 1.97 29.39 -25.47
N ASP A 396 0.84 29.37 -24.76
CA ASP A 396 -0.49 29.46 -25.33
C ASP A 396 -1.10 30.87 -25.16
N ALA A 397 -0.31 31.83 -24.71
CA ALA A 397 -0.64 33.26 -24.64
C ALA A 397 0.38 34.09 -25.45
N PRO A 398 0.38 33.96 -26.81
CA PRO A 398 1.47 34.49 -27.67
C PRO A 398 1.67 35.99 -27.56
N ILE A 399 0.61 36.76 -27.33
CA ILE A 399 0.70 38.21 -27.10
C ILE A 399 1.63 38.53 -25.93
N ASN A 400 1.56 37.76 -24.84
CA ASN A 400 2.36 37.99 -23.64
C ASN A 400 3.74 37.32 -23.73
N ARG A 401 3.83 36.15 -24.40
CA ARG A 401 5.08 35.45 -24.62
C ARG A 401 6.08 36.25 -25.44
N ASP A 402 5.60 36.91 -26.47
CA ASP A 402 6.42 37.68 -27.43
C ASP A 402 6.76 39.08 -26.86
N GLY A 403 6.10 39.47 -25.75
CA GLY A 403 6.41 40.68 -24.99
C GLY A 403 7.25 40.36 -23.74
N ASP A 404 8.19 41.21 -23.41
CA ASP A 404 9.11 40.99 -22.25
C ASP A 404 8.55 41.43 -20.88
N ALA A 405 7.32 41.96 -20.84
CA ALA A 405 6.79 42.63 -19.66
C ALA A 405 6.68 41.72 -18.41
N LEU A 406 6.47 40.41 -18.59
CA LEU A 406 6.38 39.43 -17.48
C LEU A 406 7.63 38.55 -17.36
N ARG A 407 8.64 38.75 -18.19
CA ARG A 407 9.84 37.92 -18.21
C ARG A 407 10.64 38.07 -16.90
N ASN A 408 11.11 36.94 -16.34
CA ASN A 408 11.77 36.85 -15.05
C ASN A 408 10.93 37.35 -13.85
N ALA A 409 9.65 37.60 -14.04
CA ALA A 409 8.76 37.96 -12.95
C ALA A 409 8.41 36.72 -12.11
N THR A 410 8.40 36.87 -10.80
CA THR A 410 7.84 35.85 -9.88
C THR A 410 6.37 36.18 -9.63
N ILE A 411 5.50 35.29 -10.10
CA ILE A 411 4.04 35.42 -10.00
C ILE A 411 3.51 34.39 -9.02
N TRP A 412 2.72 34.85 -8.06
CA TRP A 412 2.01 33.98 -7.12
C TRP A 412 0.60 33.70 -7.60
N ILE A 413 0.26 32.42 -7.70
CA ILE A 413 -1.07 31.95 -8.09
C ILE A 413 -1.69 31.08 -6.99
N ASP A 414 -3.00 31.02 -7.01
CA ASP A 414 -3.83 30.16 -6.16
C ASP A 414 -4.14 28.86 -6.92
N ARG A 415 -3.58 27.70 -6.48
CA ARG A 415 -3.79 26.41 -7.14
C ARG A 415 -5.26 25.99 -7.21
N ARG A 416 -6.14 26.55 -6.36
CA ARG A 416 -7.58 26.24 -6.37
C ARG A 416 -8.31 26.82 -7.59
N LYS A 417 -7.66 27.78 -8.29
CA LYS A 417 -8.20 28.45 -9.49
C LYS A 417 -7.61 27.93 -10.80
N LEU A 418 -6.99 26.75 -10.78
CA LEU A 418 -6.39 26.16 -11.97
C LEU A 418 -7.45 25.54 -12.88
N ALA A 419 -7.14 25.47 -14.18
CA ALA A 419 -7.91 24.75 -15.18
C ALA A 419 -7.07 23.60 -15.75
N PHE A 420 -7.66 22.42 -15.85
CA PHE A 420 -7.03 21.24 -16.42
C PHE A 420 -7.48 21.01 -17.85
N VAL A 421 -6.54 20.69 -18.75
CA VAL A 421 -6.78 20.31 -20.15
C VAL A 421 -6.12 18.95 -20.37
N ALA A 422 -6.94 17.94 -20.62
CA ALA A 422 -6.48 16.58 -20.82
C ALA A 422 -5.71 16.41 -22.15
N ALA A 423 -4.76 15.49 -22.18
CA ALA A 423 -4.12 15.01 -23.40
C ALA A 423 -5.15 14.60 -24.45
N GLY A 424 -4.88 14.87 -25.72
CA GLY A 424 -5.82 14.65 -26.82
C GLY A 424 -6.86 15.76 -27.01
N THR A 425 -7.00 16.69 -26.05
CA THR A 425 -7.91 17.85 -26.19
C THR A 425 -7.20 18.95 -26.96
N GLN A 426 -7.88 19.55 -27.95
CA GLN A 426 -7.37 20.69 -28.76
C GLN A 426 -5.97 20.47 -29.37
N GLY A 427 -5.58 19.20 -29.60
CA GLY A 427 -4.30 18.84 -30.19
C GLY A 427 -3.11 18.81 -29.26
N TYR A 428 -3.33 18.90 -27.95
CA TYR A 428 -2.26 18.69 -26.96
C TYR A 428 -1.91 17.19 -26.83
N ASP A 429 -0.61 16.90 -26.84
CA ASP A 429 -0.05 15.55 -26.69
C ASP A 429 0.06 15.09 -25.22
N LYS A 430 -0.04 16.03 -24.26
CA LYS A 430 0.09 15.82 -22.81
C LYS A 430 -0.91 16.63 -22.03
N ASP A 431 -1.20 16.17 -20.83
CA ASP A 431 -1.98 16.90 -19.84
C ASP A 431 -1.36 18.27 -19.53
N ARG A 432 -2.21 19.27 -19.38
CA ARG A 432 -1.82 20.66 -19.12
C ARG A 432 -2.61 21.25 -17.98
N TRP A 433 -1.95 22.10 -17.21
CA TRP A 433 -2.58 22.90 -16.16
C TRP A 433 -2.37 24.38 -16.43
N TYR A 434 -3.45 25.13 -16.47
CA TYR A 434 -3.43 26.57 -16.71
C TYR A 434 -3.97 27.35 -15.52
N THR A 435 -3.54 28.62 -15.38
CA THR A 435 -4.29 29.59 -14.58
C THR A 435 -5.70 29.74 -15.15
N GLY A 436 -6.68 30.16 -14.31
CA GLY A 436 -8.10 30.16 -14.69
C GLY A 436 -8.45 31.00 -15.93
N GLY A 437 -7.63 32.01 -16.26
CA GLY A 437 -7.78 32.82 -17.50
C GLY A 437 -6.89 32.34 -18.67
N GLY A 438 -6.13 31.29 -18.54
CA GLY A 438 -5.32 30.69 -19.59
C GLY A 438 -3.98 31.42 -19.86
N LEU A 439 -3.58 32.37 -19.00
CA LEU A 439 -2.35 33.14 -19.20
C LEU A 439 -1.09 32.30 -19.04
N LEU A 440 -1.04 31.46 -18.00
CA LEU A 440 0.16 30.69 -17.63
C LEU A 440 -0.14 29.19 -17.61
N GLU A 441 0.70 28.39 -18.28
CA GLU A 441 0.78 26.95 -18.13
C GLU A 441 1.71 26.64 -16.96
N VAL A 442 1.20 25.87 -15.98
CA VAL A 442 1.83 25.74 -14.67
C VAL A 442 2.11 24.29 -14.26
N GLY A 443 1.86 23.32 -15.13
CA GLY A 443 1.99 21.89 -14.82
C GLY A 443 3.36 21.51 -14.26
N GLY A 444 4.43 22.10 -14.79
CA GLY A 444 5.79 21.84 -14.30
C GLY A 444 6.05 22.29 -12.88
N TYR A 445 5.29 23.22 -12.34
CA TYR A 445 5.41 23.72 -10.97
C TYR A 445 4.62 22.89 -9.96
N LEU A 446 3.52 22.26 -10.39
CA LEU A 446 2.68 21.45 -9.51
C LEU A 446 3.40 20.19 -9.04
N GLY A 447 4.14 19.54 -9.91
CA GLY A 447 4.93 18.35 -9.58
C GLY A 447 6.04 18.59 -8.55
N THR A 448 6.42 19.85 -8.32
CA THR A 448 7.43 20.25 -7.32
C THR A 448 6.85 20.53 -5.93
N THR A 449 5.55 20.46 -5.76
CA THR A 449 4.89 20.61 -4.47
C THR A 449 5.08 19.32 -3.65
N SER A 450 5.41 19.45 -2.37
CA SER A 450 5.57 18.31 -1.46
C SER A 450 4.38 18.17 -0.52
N HIS A 451 3.95 16.92 -0.32
CA HIS A 451 2.81 16.57 0.52
C HIS A 451 3.15 15.42 1.46
N GLY A 452 2.42 15.31 2.57
CA GLY A 452 2.53 14.24 3.54
C GLY A 452 1.72 13.01 3.15
N ILE A 453 1.99 11.89 3.81
CA ILE A 453 1.27 10.63 3.55
C ILE A 453 -0.23 10.75 3.85
N GLY A 454 -0.63 11.54 4.83
CA GLY A 454 -2.04 11.79 5.13
C GLY A 454 -2.80 12.40 3.95
N GLU A 455 -2.18 13.35 3.22
CA GLU A 455 -2.78 13.93 2.02
C GLU A 455 -2.93 12.90 0.89
N TRP A 456 -1.92 12.06 0.68
CA TRP A 456 -1.97 10.99 -0.33
C TRP A 456 -3.02 9.94 -0.01
N ALA A 457 -3.22 9.64 1.27
CA ALA A 457 -4.14 8.62 1.76
C ALA A 457 -5.51 9.17 2.20
N ALA A 458 -5.81 10.45 1.94
CA ALA A 458 -7.10 11.04 2.32
C ALA A 458 -8.27 10.54 1.46
N GLN A 459 -8.04 10.00 0.27
CA GLN A 459 -9.08 9.33 -0.49
C GLN A 459 -9.28 7.89 -0.01
N GLY A 460 -10.48 7.34 -0.15
CA GLY A 460 -10.75 5.94 0.13
C GLY A 460 -9.98 5.01 -0.81
N GLY A 461 -9.61 3.86 -0.30
CA GLY A 461 -8.78 2.89 -0.99
C GLY A 461 -9.56 1.87 -1.82
N THR A 462 -8.94 0.70 -2.04
CA THR A 462 -9.54 -0.37 -2.83
C THR A 462 -9.60 -1.67 -2.01
N VAL A 463 -10.78 -2.30 -1.99
CA VAL A 463 -10.93 -3.70 -1.58
C VAL A 463 -11.17 -4.52 -2.84
N ASP A 464 -10.31 -5.51 -3.10
CA ASP A 464 -10.37 -6.36 -4.29
C ASP A 464 -10.49 -7.82 -3.88
N PHE A 465 -11.55 -8.48 -4.36
CA PHE A 465 -11.73 -9.92 -4.22
C PHE A 465 -11.57 -10.60 -5.55
N SER A 466 -10.77 -11.66 -5.57
CA SER A 466 -10.57 -12.48 -6.77
C SER A 466 -10.58 -13.98 -6.43
N GLY A 467 -11.01 -14.80 -7.37
CA GLY A 467 -11.03 -16.27 -7.24
C GLY A 467 -12.42 -16.89 -7.44
N GLY A 468 -12.77 -17.86 -6.61
CA GLY A 468 -13.98 -18.67 -6.80
C GLY A 468 -15.25 -17.96 -6.33
N GLU A 469 -15.37 -17.72 -5.04
CA GLU A 469 -16.60 -17.22 -4.43
C GLU A 469 -16.33 -16.17 -3.35
N LEU A 470 -17.15 -15.12 -3.31
CA LEU A 470 -17.18 -14.13 -2.22
C LEU A 470 -18.51 -14.25 -1.46
N ILE A 471 -18.42 -14.36 -0.14
CA ILE A 471 -19.58 -14.27 0.75
C ILE A 471 -19.33 -13.17 1.78
N THR A 472 -20.22 -12.18 1.85
CA THR A 472 -20.23 -11.20 2.94
C THR A 472 -21.52 -11.40 3.74
N ARG A 473 -21.41 -11.84 5.01
CA ARG A 473 -22.57 -12.11 5.85
C ARG A 473 -23.15 -10.81 6.42
N SER A 474 -24.44 -10.82 6.68
CA SER A 474 -25.14 -9.72 7.36
C SER A 474 -24.42 -9.33 8.65
N GLY A 475 -24.20 -8.02 8.86
CA GLY A 475 -23.42 -7.47 9.97
C GLY A 475 -21.90 -7.43 9.75
N SER A 476 -21.37 -7.89 8.60
CA SER A 476 -20.02 -7.57 8.16
C SER A 476 -19.96 -6.17 7.53
N LEU A 477 -18.81 -5.52 7.59
CA LEU A 477 -18.62 -4.16 7.07
C LEU A 477 -17.40 -4.06 6.18
N ILE A 478 -17.58 -3.51 4.99
CA ILE A 478 -16.49 -3.02 4.14
C ILE A 478 -16.54 -1.49 4.13
N ASN A 479 -15.57 -0.86 4.75
CA ASN A 479 -15.49 0.60 4.86
C ASN A 479 -14.64 1.17 3.73
N LEU A 480 -15.29 1.89 2.82
CA LEU A 480 -14.70 2.57 1.66
C LEU A 480 -14.75 4.09 1.81
N ALA A 481 -15.19 4.62 2.96
CA ALA A 481 -15.47 6.05 3.14
C ALA A 481 -14.29 6.93 2.69
N GLY A 482 -14.61 8.08 2.12
CA GLY A 482 -13.62 9.11 1.79
C GLY A 482 -13.17 9.84 3.07
N GLY A 483 -11.92 10.29 3.08
CA GLY A 483 -11.37 11.11 4.15
C GLY A 483 -11.61 12.60 3.93
N SER A 484 -10.86 13.42 4.68
CA SER A 484 -10.98 14.88 4.60
C SER A 484 -9.66 15.59 4.88
N LEU A 485 -9.52 16.77 4.27
CA LEU A 485 -8.44 17.71 4.52
C LEU A 485 -9.00 18.94 5.25
N ASP A 486 -8.36 19.35 6.31
CA ASP A 486 -8.72 20.54 7.09
C ASP A 486 -7.71 21.66 6.84
N VAL A 487 -8.06 22.54 5.88
CA VAL A 487 -7.24 23.70 5.55
C VAL A 487 -7.40 24.76 6.63
N GLN A 488 -6.31 25.08 7.30
CA GLN A 488 -6.28 26.04 8.41
C GLN A 488 -6.43 27.48 7.93
N ASN A 489 -6.85 28.38 8.84
CA ASN A 489 -6.84 29.81 8.54
C ASN A 489 -5.43 30.26 8.16
N GLY A 490 -5.31 31.09 7.13
CA GLY A 490 -4.00 31.53 6.68
C GLY A 490 -4.05 32.55 5.56
N ARG A 491 -2.92 32.81 4.95
CA ARG A 491 -2.79 33.84 3.91
C ARG A 491 -2.60 33.22 2.54
N ILE A 492 -3.38 33.70 1.59
CA ILE A 492 -3.19 33.47 0.15
C ILE A 492 -2.40 34.64 -0.44
N ARG A 493 -1.29 34.33 -1.08
CA ARG A 493 -0.51 35.29 -1.85
C ARG A 493 -1.20 35.59 -3.19
N GLN A 494 -1.13 36.86 -3.61
CA GLN A 494 -1.76 37.34 -4.82
C GLN A 494 -0.76 38.18 -5.61
N THR A 495 -0.73 38.02 -6.91
CA THR A 495 -0.03 38.88 -7.84
C THR A 495 -1.05 39.56 -8.74
N PHE A 496 -0.97 40.86 -8.88
CA PHE A 496 -1.79 41.63 -9.81
C PHE A 496 -0.95 42.05 -11.01
N LEU A 497 -1.55 41.94 -12.18
CA LEU A 497 -0.99 42.33 -13.47
C LEU A 497 -1.70 43.62 -13.92
N LYS A 498 -0.95 44.54 -14.50
CA LYS A 498 -1.48 45.75 -15.12
C LYS A 498 -1.74 45.46 -16.60
N GLY A 499 -3.01 45.43 -16.99
CA GLY A 499 -3.41 45.30 -18.38
C GLY A 499 -3.13 46.60 -19.14
N GLU A 500 -2.90 46.50 -20.45
CA GLU A 500 -2.76 47.67 -21.35
C GLU A 500 -4.06 48.47 -21.43
N ASP A 501 -5.20 47.87 -21.14
CA ASP A 501 -6.50 48.52 -21.00
C ASP A 501 -6.65 49.37 -19.74
N GLY A 502 -5.60 49.43 -18.88
CA GLY A 502 -5.56 50.19 -17.66
C GLY A 502 -6.18 49.50 -16.43
N HIS A 503 -6.72 48.30 -16.58
CA HIS A 503 -7.29 47.50 -15.47
C HIS A 503 -6.25 46.65 -14.79
N LEU A 504 -6.56 46.23 -13.55
CA LEU A 504 -5.75 45.26 -12.82
C LEU A 504 -6.39 43.90 -12.79
N TYR A 505 -5.60 42.87 -13.04
CA TYR A 505 -6.02 41.48 -13.11
C TYR A 505 -5.26 40.65 -12.08
N GLU A 506 -5.97 39.82 -11.30
CA GLU A 506 -5.31 38.83 -10.46
C GLU A 506 -4.71 37.73 -11.37
N ALA A 507 -3.42 37.46 -11.25
CA ALA A 507 -2.68 36.52 -12.11
C ALA A 507 -3.31 35.12 -12.18
N SER A 508 -3.94 34.67 -11.06
CA SER A 508 -4.62 33.36 -11.02
C SER A 508 -5.81 33.23 -12.00
N SER A 509 -6.35 34.35 -12.47
CA SER A 509 -7.52 34.40 -13.36
C SER A 509 -7.37 35.37 -14.54
N ALA A 510 -6.18 35.89 -14.74
CA ALA A 510 -5.88 36.85 -15.81
C ALA A 510 -6.06 36.23 -17.21
N PRO A 511 -6.85 36.87 -18.13
CA PRO A 511 -7.03 36.36 -19.49
C PRO A 511 -5.72 36.25 -20.26
N GLY A 512 -5.52 35.17 -20.99
CA GLY A 512 -4.30 34.94 -21.80
C GLY A 512 -4.23 35.75 -23.10
N ASP A 513 -5.37 36.22 -23.59
CA ASP A 513 -5.53 37.00 -24.82
C ASP A 513 -5.45 38.53 -24.62
N LEU A 514 -5.23 38.95 -23.35
CA LEU A 514 -5.04 40.37 -23.02
C LEU A 514 -3.53 40.64 -22.78
N LEU A 515 -3.04 41.76 -23.35
CA LEU A 515 -1.66 42.19 -23.15
C LEU A 515 -1.46 42.86 -21.79
N TYR A 516 -0.39 42.49 -21.10
CA TYR A 516 -0.01 43.06 -19.79
C TYR A 516 1.26 43.89 -19.89
N ALA A 517 1.22 45.07 -19.27
CA ALA A 517 2.35 45.98 -19.16
C ALA A 517 3.36 45.62 -18.08
N GLY A 518 3.04 44.63 -17.21
CA GLY A 518 3.90 44.13 -16.15
C GLY A 518 3.16 43.87 -14.85
N LEU A 519 3.94 43.61 -13.78
CA LEU A 519 3.40 43.42 -12.44
C LEU A 519 2.94 44.78 -11.87
N TYR A 520 1.84 44.74 -11.13
CA TYR A 520 1.43 45.87 -10.34
C TYR A 520 2.10 45.84 -8.96
N GLU A 521 2.99 46.81 -8.73
CA GLU A 521 3.72 46.97 -7.46
C GLU A 521 3.30 48.25 -6.67
N GLY A 522 2.27 48.92 -7.13
CA GLY A 522 1.92 50.28 -6.69
C GLY A 522 2.57 51.29 -7.64
N PHE A 523 2.53 52.56 -7.28
CA PHE A 523 3.27 53.58 -8.01
C PHE A 523 4.15 54.41 -7.08
N VAL A 524 5.21 54.94 -7.64
CA VAL A 524 6.16 55.82 -6.95
C VAL A 524 6.03 57.20 -7.56
N ALA A 525 5.71 58.19 -6.75
CA ALA A 525 5.79 59.57 -7.16
C ALA A 525 7.15 60.14 -6.76
N GLU A 526 7.88 60.62 -7.75
CA GLU A 526 9.13 61.34 -7.53
C GLU A 526 8.85 62.84 -7.51
N HIS A 527 9.19 63.51 -6.41
CA HIS A 527 8.97 64.95 -6.23
C HIS A 527 10.28 65.68 -6.45
N ALA A 528 10.73 65.78 -7.69
CA ALA A 528 12.01 66.42 -8.06
C ALA A 528 12.12 67.85 -7.54
N ARG A 529 10.99 68.52 -7.30
CA ARG A 529 10.94 69.87 -6.74
C ARG A 529 11.43 69.96 -5.33
N TRP A 530 11.38 68.83 -4.55
CA TRP A 530 11.78 68.81 -3.16
C TRP A 530 13.13 68.10 -2.92
N GLY A 531 13.84 67.81 -4.01
CA GLY A 531 15.13 67.18 -3.97
C GLY A 531 15.13 65.77 -4.61
N SER A 532 16.29 65.33 -5.03
CA SER A 532 16.46 64.07 -5.77
C SER A 532 16.07 62.78 -5.01
N ASN A 533 15.84 62.86 -3.70
CA ASN A 533 15.49 61.75 -2.85
C ASN A 533 14.05 61.81 -2.29
N ALA A 534 13.25 62.80 -2.69
CA ALA A 534 11.85 62.89 -2.27
C ALA A 534 11.00 61.91 -3.10
N ARG A 535 10.85 60.71 -2.57
CA ARG A 535 10.15 59.59 -3.20
C ARG A 535 9.00 59.14 -2.31
N GLU A 536 7.77 59.22 -2.81
CA GLU A 536 6.60 58.68 -2.12
C GLU A 536 6.14 57.43 -2.80
N VAL A 537 5.97 56.36 -2.01
CA VAL A 537 5.45 55.06 -2.51
C VAL A 537 3.98 54.98 -2.15
N TYR A 538 3.12 55.01 -3.14
CA TYR A 538 1.69 54.84 -2.98
C TYR A 538 1.31 53.39 -3.16
N ARG A 539 0.84 52.77 -2.10
CA ARG A 539 0.16 51.48 -2.12
C ARG A 539 -1.31 51.78 -1.89
N SER A 540 -2.13 51.63 -2.91
CA SER A 540 -3.56 51.86 -2.79
C SER A 540 -4.19 50.87 -1.81
N LEU A 541 -4.85 51.39 -0.77
CA LEU A 541 -5.63 50.59 0.18
C LEU A 541 -6.86 49.88 -0.48
N PHE A 542 -7.26 50.36 -1.64
CA PHE A 542 -8.38 49.79 -2.41
C PHE A 542 -7.96 48.71 -3.39
N ILE A 543 -6.66 48.51 -3.59
CA ILE A 543 -6.13 47.43 -4.40
C ILE A 543 -5.80 46.28 -3.46
N ALA A 544 -6.24 45.07 -3.80
CA ALA A 544 -6.01 43.92 -2.98
C ALA A 544 -4.52 43.79 -2.62
N PRO A 545 -4.17 43.62 -1.34
CA PRO A 545 -2.79 43.51 -0.92
C PRO A 545 -2.13 42.29 -1.54
N ALA A 546 -0.80 42.20 -1.54
CA ALA A 546 -0.02 41.08 -2.03
C ALA A 546 -0.38 39.72 -1.35
N SER A 547 -1.16 39.76 -0.29
CA SER A 547 -1.77 38.60 0.35
C SER A 547 -3.11 38.96 0.98
N ARG A 548 -4.04 38.03 1.02
CA ARG A 548 -5.30 38.14 1.75
C ARG A 548 -5.40 37.04 2.80
N LEU A 549 -6.06 37.36 3.93
CA LEU A 549 -6.39 36.37 4.95
C LEU A 549 -7.67 35.64 4.53
N GLU A 550 -7.65 34.31 4.57
CA GLU A 550 -8.82 33.47 4.35
C GLU A 550 -9.10 32.58 5.55
N SER A 551 -10.39 32.37 5.82
CA SER A 551 -10.83 31.41 6.82
C SER A 551 -10.59 29.99 6.32
N GLY A 552 -10.22 29.09 7.24
CA GLY A 552 -10.08 27.67 6.98
C GLY A 552 -11.37 27.00 6.49
N TYR A 553 -11.23 25.83 5.94
CA TYR A 553 -12.34 25.05 5.40
C TYR A 553 -11.94 23.58 5.30
N THR A 554 -12.97 22.71 5.30
CA THR A 554 -12.77 21.26 5.06
C THR A 554 -12.99 20.93 3.60
N VAL A 555 -12.16 20.03 3.08
CA VAL A 555 -12.29 19.44 1.73
C VAL A 555 -12.47 17.93 1.91
N GLY A 556 -13.63 17.42 1.53
CA GLY A 556 -13.85 15.98 1.44
C GLY A 556 -13.11 15.37 0.27
N ARG A 557 -12.70 14.13 0.44
CA ARG A 557 -12.04 13.33 -0.61
C ARG A 557 -12.92 12.18 -1.02
N ASP A 558 -12.65 11.62 -2.21
CA ASP A 558 -13.43 10.53 -2.77
C ASP A 558 -13.43 9.32 -1.86
N ALA A 559 -14.53 8.62 -1.79
CA ALA A 559 -14.60 7.28 -1.24
C ALA A 559 -13.91 6.27 -2.18
N GLY A 560 -13.61 5.11 -1.63
CA GLY A 560 -12.93 4.03 -2.32
C GLY A 560 -13.84 3.17 -3.19
N ARG A 561 -13.31 2.00 -3.54
CA ARG A 561 -14.01 1.04 -4.40
C ARG A 561 -13.96 -0.38 -3.86
N LEU A 562 -15.04 -1.14 -4.10
CA LEU A 562 -15.08 -2.58 -3.96
C LEU A 562 -15.04 -3.22 -5.35
N VAL A 563 -14.11 -4.13 -5.59
CA VAL A 563 -13.97 -4.89 -6.83
C VAL A 563 -14.30 -6.36 -6.54
N ILE A 564 -15.22 -6.92 -7.30
CA ILE A 564 -15.67 -8.32 -7.20
C ILE A 564 -15.24 -9.06 -8.45
N GLY A 565 -14.03 -9.58 -8.42
CA GLY A 565 -13.42 -10.41 -9.49
C GLY A 565 -13.58 -11.89 -9.22
N THR A 566 -14.71 -12.33 -8.65
CA THR A 566 -15.03 -13.72 -8.37
C THR A 566 -16.08 -14.28 -9.33
N GLN A 567 -16.15 -15.59 -9.45
CA GLN A 567 -17.17 -16.25 -10.28
C GLN A 567 -18.55 -16.30 -9.61
N LYS A 568 -18.60 -16.22 -8.29
CA LYS A 568 -19.82 -16.19 -7.49
C LYS A 568 -19.71 -15.12 -6.42
N ALA A 569 -20.81 -14.50 -6.05
CA ALA A 569 -20.84 -13.58 -4.94
C ALA A 569 -22.20 -13.60 -4.22
N LEU A 570 -22.19 -13.61 -2.88
CA LEU A 570 -23.34 -13.37 -2.02
C LEU A 570 -23.03 -12.18 -1.11
N LEU A 571 -23.71 -11.06 -1.34
CA LEU A 571 -23.46 -9.81 -0.63
C LEU A 571 -24.65 -9.49 0.30
N GLU A 572 -24.47 -9.77 1.60
CA GLU A 572 -25.42 -9.43 2.66
C GLU A 572 -24.86 -8.38 3.63
N GLY A 573 -23.54 -8.14 3.58
CA GLY A 573 -22.83 -7.18 4.44
C GLY A 573 -23.11 -5.73 4.05
N GLU A 574 -22.61 -4.80 4.86
CA GLU A 574 -22.75 -3.36 4.65
C GLU A 574 -21.51 -2.79 3.95
N LEU A 575 -21.74 -1.79 3.07
CA LEU A 575 -20.69 -0.97 2.49
C LEU A 575 -20.81 0.46 3.03
N ASP A 576 -19.75 0.98 3.66
CA ASP A 576 -19.69 2.42 3.94
C ASP A 576 -19.04 3.13 2.75
N THR A 577 -19.85 3.87 1.99
CA THR A 577 -19.46 4.62 0.80
C THR A 577 -19.49 6.12 1.02
N THR A 578 -19.57 6.57 2.27
CA THR A 578 -19.78 7.98 2.63
C THR A 578 -18.59 8.85 2.27
N VAL A 579 -18.87 10.14 2.07
CA VAL A 579 -17.87 11.17 1.82
C VAL A 579 -18.19 12.42 2.64
N PHE A 580 -17.17 13.16 3.00
CA PHE A 580 -17.32 14.53 3.46
C PHE A 580 -17.57 15.44 2.26
N GLN A 581 -18.40 16.46 2.43
CA GLN A 581 -18.64 17.49 1.42
C GLN A 581 -18.41 18.85 2.05
N GLY A 582 -17.29 19.48 1.67
CA GLY A 582 -16.96 20.83 2.13
C GLY A 582 -17.83 21.89 1.47
N ALA A 583 -18.06 23.00 2.15
CA ALA A 583 -18.91 24.10 1.66
C ALA A 583 -18.42 24.69 0.31
N ARG A 584 -17.14 24.56 -0.02
CA ARG A 584 -16.54 25.04 -1.27
C ARG A 584 -16.61 24.04 -2.43
N GLN A 585 -17.00 22.79 -2.16
CA GLN A 585 -17.03 21.70 -3.15
C GLN A 585 -18.37 21.72 -3.92
N GLN A 586 -18.54 22.69 -4.79
CA GLN A 586 -19.78 22.92 -5.54
C GLN A 586 -19.60 22.76 -7.07
N HIS A 587 -18.39 22.45 -7.52
CA HIS A 587 -18.09 22.28 -8.94
C HIS A 587 -18.14 20.81 -9.34
N ALA A 588 -18.45 20.59 -10.62
CA ALA A 588 -18.39 19.26 -11.21
C ALA A 588 -16.95 18.71 -11.15
N ARG A 589 -16.84 17.42 -11.06
CA ARG A 589 -15.58 16.70 -11.15
C ARG A 589 -15.03 16.74 -12.57
N ASN A 590 -13.72 16.64 -12.70
CA ASN A 590 -13.08 16.33 -13.96
C ASN A 590 -12.80 14.81 -14.01
N GLU A 591 -13.46 14.09 -14.90
CA GLU A 591 -13.37 12.63 -15.00
C GLU A 591 -11.98 12.15 -15.50
N ALA A 592 -11.18 13.02 -16.10
CA ALA A 592 -9.81 12.71 -16.51
C ALA A 592 -8.79 12.74 -15.33
N LEU A 593 -9.21 13.23 -14.15
CA LEU A 593 -8.37 13.34 -12.97
C LEU A 593 -8.76 12.28 -11.93
N ASP A 594 -7.78 11.66 -11.31
CA ASP A 594 -8.03 10.80 -10.15
C ASP A 594 -8.49 11.62 -8.93
N GLY A 595 -8.96 10.92 -7.87
CA GLY A 595 -9.50 11.58 -6.69
C GLY A 595 -8.49 12.47 -5.96
N TYR A 596 -7.19 12.15 -6.03
CA TYR A 596 -6.12 12.96 -5.44
C TYR A 596 -5.89 14.27 -6.21
N GLN A 597 -5.94 14.20 -7.54
CA GLN A 597 -5.66 15.34 -8.42
C GLN A 597 -6.83 16.31 -8.55
N GLN A 598 -8.05 15.92 -8.09
CA GLN A 598 -9.22 16.79 -8.13
C GLN A 598 -8.97 18.11 -7.40
N LEU A 599 -9.44 19.22 -8.00
CA LEU A 599 -9.41 20.52 -7.33
C LEU A 599 -10.22 20.49 -6.03
N GLN A 600 -9.82 21.30 -5.05
CA GLN A 600 -10.48 21.39 -3.76
C GLN A 600 -11.93 21.91 -3.81
N THR A 601 -12.36 22.40 -4.98
CA THR A 601 -13.74 22.86 -5.25
C THR A 601 -14.60 21.81 -5.91
N ALA A 602 -14.04 20.69 -6.37
CA ALA A 602 -14.76 19.59 -6.99
C ALA A 602 -15.52 18.78 -5.95
N ALA A 603 -16.72 18.35 -6.30
CA ALA A 603 -17.54 17.49 -5.44
C ALA A 603 -16.85 16.15 -5.22
N ALA A 604 -16.86 15.65 -3.96
CA ALA A 604 -16.34 14.34 -3.63
C ALA A 604 -17.30 13.24 -4.12
N ARG A 605 -16.75 12.16 -4.70
CA ARG A 605 -17.51 11.01 -5.20
C ARG A 605 -17.68 9.96 -4.10
N ARG A 606 -18.90 9.46 -3.94
CA ARG A 606 -19.19 8.33 -3.07
C ARG A 606 -18.60 7.03 -3.64
N GLY A 607 -18.63 5.96 -2.82
CA GLY A 607 -17.96 4.71 -3.15
C GLY A 607 -18.44 4.04 -4.44
N GLN A 608 -17.56 3.22 -4.99
CA GLN A 608 -17.77 2.50 -6.25
C GLN A 608 -17.91 1.01 -5.98
N LEU A 609 -18.81 0.35 -6.70
CA LEU A 609 -18.90 -1.10 -6.77
C LEU A 609 -18.66 -1.56 -8.20
N ILE A 610 -17.70 -2.46 -8.38
CA ILE A 610 -17.31 -3.00 -9.67
C ILE A 610 -17.42 -4.52 -9.63
N VAL A 611 -18.29 -5.07 -10.48
CA VAL A 611 -18.38 -6.51 -10.71
C VAL A 611 -17.58 -6.84 -11.97
N GLY A 612 -16.46 -7.54 -11.77
CA GLY A 612 -15.46 -7.81 -12.79
C GLY A 612 -14.07 -7.64 -12.23
N ARG A 613 -13.05 -7.94 -13.00
CA ARG A 613 -11.65 -7.77 -12.63
C ARG A 613 -11.10 -6.49 -13.23
N LEU A 614 -10.38 -5.72 -12.45
CA LEU A 614 -9.64 -4.55 -12.94
C LEU A 614 -8.15 -4.93 -13.07
N THR A 615 -7.65 -4.90 -14.30
CA THR A 615 -6.22 -5.08 -14.56
C THR A 615 -5.59 -3.71 -14.80
N PRO A 616 -4.58 -3.30 -14.05
CA PRO A 616 -3.88 -2.05 -14.32
C PRO A 616 -3.17 -2.14 -15.68
N VAL A 617 -3.35 -1.14 -16.51
CA VAL A 617 -2.61 -0.96 -17.76
C VAL A 617 -1.75 0.28 -17.60
N PHE A 618 -0.45 0.10 -17.67
CA PHE A 618 0.52 1.18 -17.68
C PHE A 618 0.73 1.56 -19.15
N GLY A 619 0.20 2.71 -19.58
CA GLY A 619 0.42 3.22 -20.92
C GLY A 619 1.83 3.75 -21.12
N ASP A 620 2.27 3.86 -22.37
CA ASP A 620 3.54 4.48 -22.74
C ASP A 620 3.63 5.96 -22.31
N ASP A 621 2.47 6.59 -22.08
CA ASP A 621 2.37 7.95 -21.57
C ASP A 621 2.10 7.99 -20.08
N ALA A 622 3.00 8.61 -19.41
CA ALA A 622 3.19 8.71 -17.98
C ALA A 622 1.98 9.20 -17.13
N ALA A 623 0.88 9.62 -17.71
CA ALA A 623 -0.20 10.28 -17.00
C ALA A 623 -1.42 9.41 -16.68
N SER A 624 -1.56 8.23 -17.25
CA SER A 624 -2.79 7.45 -17.06
C SER A 624 -2.54 6.01 -16.63
N LEU A 625 -2.59 5.77 -15.31
CA LEU A 625 -2.94 4.44 -14.83
C LEU A 625 -4.39 4.17 -15.27
N ARG A 626 -4.56 3.43 -16.34
CA ARG A 626 -5.88 2.95 -16.77
C ARG A 626 -6.08 1.56 -16.21
N HIS A 627 -7.30 1.25 -15.85
CA HIS A 627 -7.71 -0.09 -15.50
C HIS A 627 -8.54 -0.64 -16.64
N THR A 628 -8.11 -1.76 -17.22
CA THR A 628 -8.93 -2.48 -18.18
C THR A 628 -9.88 -3.40 -17.41
N PRO A 629 -11.18 -3.18 -17.49
CA PRO A 629 -12.16 -4.06 -16.89
C PRO A 629 -12.23 -5.37 -17.68
N GLN A 630 -12.36 -6.48 -16.95
CA GLN A 630 -12.54 -7.82 -17.52
C GLN A 630 -13.73 -8.50 -16.84
N ALA A 631 -14.61 -9.07 -17.63
CA ALA A 631 -15.66 -9.92 -17.11
C ALA A 631 -15.09 -11.21 -16.53
N VAL A 632 -15.61 -11.64 -15.38
CA VAL A 632 -15.26 -12.91 -14.71
C VAL A 632 -16.47 -13.83 -14.68
N ALA A 633 -17.64 -13.29 -14.32
CA ALA A 633 -18.90 -14.03 -14.36
C ALA A 633 -19.47 -14.09 -15.79
N ASP A 634 -20.21 -15.17 -16.09
CA ASP A 634 -20.94 -15.32 -17.34
C ASP A 634 -22.24 -14.54 -17.33
N ALA A 635 -22.91 -14.49 -16.17
CA ALA A 635 -24.11 -13.70 -15.99
C ALA A 635 -24.13 -12.93 -14.67
N VAL A 636 -24.69 -11.71 -14.71
CA VAL A 636 -25.00 -10.92 -13.50
C VAL A 636 -26.48 -10.56 -13.52
N LEU A 637 -27.20 -11.01 -12.48
CA LEU A 637 -28.63 -10.83 -12.34
C LEU A 637 -28.90 -9.81 -11.21
N LEU A 638 -29.58 -8.72 -11.54
CA LEU A 638 -29.94 -7.65 -10.60
C LEU A 638 -31.42 -7.80 -10.26
N THR A 639 -31.66 -8.57 -9.18
CA THR A 639 -32.97 -9.15 -8.89
C THR A 639 -33.76 -8.34 -7.87
N ARG A 640 -35.09 -8.51 -7.88
CA ARG A 640 -36.00 -8.00 -6.87
C ARG A 640 -35.87 -8.79 -5.58
N GLU A 641 -35.76 -10.11 -5.68
CA GLU A 641 -35.66 -11.00 -4.54
C GLU A 641 -34.25 -10.97 -3.93
N ALA A 642 -34.13 -11.38 -2.68
CA ALA A 642 -32.84 -11.48 -2.00
C ALA A 642 -31.94 -12.47 -2.74
N ALA A 643 -30.66 -12.13 -2.82
CA ALA A 643 -29.66 -13.04 -3.39
C ALA A 643 -29.57 -14.32 -2.55
N VAL A 644 -29.33 -15.44 -3.21
CA VAL A 644 -29.11 -16.74 -2.59
C VAL A 644 -27.76 -17.29 -3.00
N GLU A 645 -27.18 -18.17 -2.19
CA GLU A 645 -25.94 -18.84 -2.52
C GLU A 645 -26.10 -19.64 -3.83
N GLN A 646 -25.34 -19.27 -4.85
CA GLN A 646 -25.45 -19.88 -6.18
C GLN A 646 -24.76 -21.25 -6.21
N ALA A 647 -25.45 -22.25 -6.73
CA ALA A 647 -24.87 -23.58 -6.94
C ALA A 647 -23.89 -23.62 -8.10
N GLU A 648 -24.17 -22.85 -9.18
CA GLU A 648 -23.39 -22.84 -10.42
C GLU A 648 -22.36 -21.73 -10.41
N ALA A 649 -21.15 -22.01 -10.90
CA ALA A 649 -20.12 -21.02 -11.14
C ALA A 649 -20.51 -20.14 -12.34
N GLY A 650 -20.04 -18.89 -12.33
CA GLY A 650 -20.26 -17.95 -13.43
C GLY A 650 -21.55 -17.13 -13.32
N ILE A 651 -22.39 -17.35 -12.29
CA ILE A 651 -23.60 -16.55 -12.06
C ILE A 651 -23.45 -15.75 -10.77
N ILE A 652 -23.64 -14.43 -10.85
CA ILE A 652 -23.70 -13.52 -9.72
C ILE A 652 -25.10 -12.93 -9.64
N GLN A 653 -25.78 -13.12 -8.51
CA GLN A 653 -27.06 -12.52 -8.22
C GLN A 653 -26.92 -11.44 -7.16
N LEU A 654 -27.35 -10.21 -7.47
CA LEU A 654 -27.33 -9.07 -6.57
C LEU A 654 -28.75 -8.52 -6.42
N GLN A 655 -29.18 -8.30 -5.18
CA GLN A 655 -30.47 -7.69 -4.93
C GLN A 655 -30.41 -6.19 -5.22
N ALA A 656 -31.28 -5.67 -6.08
CA ALA A 656 -31.33 -4.25 -6.44
C ALA A 656 -31.59 -3.34 -5.22
N ALA A 657 -32.48 -3.77 -4.30
CA ALA A 657 -32.73 -3.03 -3.06
C ALA A 657 -31.47 -2.92 -2.16
N TRP A 658 -30.66 -3.97 -2.07
CA TRP A 658 -29.39 -3.93 -1.34
C TRP A 658 -28.41 -2.94 -2.00
N LEU A 659 -28.25 -2.98 -3.33
CA LEU A 659 -27.40 -2.05 -4.08
C LEU A 659 -27.81 -0.59 -3.85
N ASN A 660 -29.12 -0.30 -3.94
CA ASN A 660 -29.65 1.05 -3.75
C ASN A 660 -29.43 1.57 -2.32
N ALA A 661 -29.49 0.67 -1.31
CA ALA A 661 -29.22 1.00 0.08
C ALA A 661 -27.79 1.47 0.33
N GLN A 662 -26.80 0.99 -0.46
CA GLN A 662 -25.39 1.37 -0.34
C GLN A 662 -25.12 2.81 -0.81
N LYS A 663 -26.06 3.45 -1.50
CA LYS A 663 -25.94 4.83 -2.04
C LYS A 663 -24.64 5.04 -2.79
N LEU A 664 -24.39 4.19 -3.77
CA LEU A 664 -23.18 4.19 -4.57
C LEU A 664 -23.03 5.46 -5.41
N GLY A 665 -21.82 5.94 -5.56
CA GLY A 665 -21.45 6.95 -6.54
C GLY A 665 -21.25 6.35 -7.92
N GLU A 666 -20.89 5.07 -8.00
CA GLU A 666 -20.65 4.39 -9.26
C GLU A 666 -20.94 2.89 -9.14
N LEU A 667 -21.66 2.35 -10.10
CA LEU A 667 -21.93 0.93 -10.27
C LEU A 667 -21.46 0.50 -11.65
N GLN A 668 -20.44 -0.38 -11.72
CA GLN A 668 -19.96 -0.94 -12.97
C GLN A 668 -20.11 -2.46 -12.94
N ILE A 669 -20.69 -3.05 -13.97
CA ILE A 669 -20.91 -4.48 -14.11
C ILE A 669 -20.41 -4.96 -15.45
N TYR A 670 -19.53 -5.96 -15.44
CA TYR A 670 -18.97 -6.60 -16.60
C TYR A 670 -19.25 -8.10 -16.53
N ALA A 671 -20.02 -8.63 -17.49
CA ALA A 671 -20.30 -10.05 -17.63
C ALA A 671 -19.93 -10.56 -19.03
N ASN A 672 -19.51 -11.82 -19.17
CA ASN A 672 -19.18 -12.41 -20.47
C ASN A 672 -20.42 -12.59 -21.36
N GLY A 673 -21.52 -13.08 -20.77
CA GLY A 673 -22.75 -13.40 -21.49
C GLY A 673 -23.84 -12.35 -21.30
N ARG A 674 -24.40 -12.24 -20.09
CA ARG A 674 -25.63 -11.47 -19.85
C ARG A 674 -25.57 -10.63 -18.58
N VAL A 675 -26.14 -9.41 -18.67
CA VAL A 675 -26.58 -8.60 -17.50
C VAL A 675 -28.09 -8.42 -17.62
N HIS A 676 -28.81 -8.80 -16.56
CA HIS A 676 -30.27 -8.65 -16.51
C HIS A 676 -30.70 -7.83 -15.29
N VAL A 677 -31.44 -6.75 -15.54
CA VAL A 677 -31.96 -5.82 -14.51
C VAL A 677 -33.48 -6.02 -14.37
N GLU A 678 -33.89 -6.65 -13.27
CA GLU A 678 -35.30 -6.96 -12.97
C GLU A 678 -35.97 -5.92 -12.08
N ASP A 679 -35.19 -5.07 -11.40
CA ASP A 679 -35.74 -4.03 -10.48
C ASP A 679 -34.90 -2.75 -10.59
N THR A 680 -35.53 -1.64 -10.18
CA THR A 680 -34.95 -0.30 -10.27
C THR A 680 -33.56 -0.22 -9.63
N LEU A 681 -32.61 0.33 -10.37
CA LEU A 681 -31.29 0.69 -9.87
C LEU A 681 -31.13 2.19 -9.79
N GLU A 682 -30.62 2.66 -8.65
CA GLU A 682 -30.38 4.07 -8.42
C GLU A 682 -28.99 4.30 -7.79
N VAL A 683 -28.22 5.20 -8.39
CA VAL A 683 -27.02 5.76 -7.81
C VAL A 683 -27.27 7.20 -7.33
N VAL A 684 -26.39 7.72 -6.47
CA VAL A 684 -26.56 9.10 -5.99
C VAL A 684 -26.51 10.12 -7.15
N PRO A 685 -27.07 11.32 -6.99
CA PRO A 685 -27.00 12.36 -7.99
C PRO A 685 -25.54 12.65 -8.44
N GLY A 686 -25.31 12.75 -9.74
CA GLY A 686 -23.98 12.86 -10.35
C GLY A 686 -23.24 11.53 -10.46
N GLY A 687 -23.84 10.42 -10.06
CA GLY A 687 -23.24 9.09 -10.11
C GLY A 687 -23.35 8.42 -11.49
N HIS A 688 -22.70 7.25 -11.62
CA HIS A 688 -22.59 6.54 -12.88
C HIS A 688 -23.08 5.10 -12.76
N ILE A 689 -23.79 4.63 -13.80
CA ILE A 689 -24.17 3.22 -13.97
C ILE A 689 -23.58 2.76 -15.31
N ALA A 690 -22.76 1.70 -15.29
CA ALA A 690 -22.18 1.08 -16.48
C ALA A 690 -22.47 -0.43 -16.46
N LEU A 691 -23.23 -0.93 -17.45
CA LEU A 691 -23.58 -2.33 -17.60
C LEU A 691 -23.08 -2.85 -18.95
N HIS A 692 -22.12 -3.77 -18.93
CA HIS A 692 -21.45 -4.28 -20.11
C HIS A 692 -21.47 -5.81 -20.17
N ALA A 693 -22.06 -6.34 -21.21
CA ALA A 693 -22.11 -7.77 -21.53
C ALA A 693 -22.39 -8.00 -23.01
N ASN A 694 -22.37 -9.25 -23.49
CA ASN A 694 -22.86 -9.57 -24.84
C ASN A 694 -24.35 -9.25 -24.96
N GLU A 695 -25.12 -9.47 -23.88
CA GLU A 695 -26.54 -9.16 -23.79
C GLU A 695 -26.81 -8.33 -22.54
N VAL A 696 -27.45 -7.18 -22.69
CA VAL A 696 -27.89 -6.33 -21.57
C VAL A 696 -29.40 -6.17 -21.69
N GLU A 697 -30.13 -6.78 -20.74
CA GLU A 697 -31.58 -6.73 -20.65
C GLU A 697 -31.99 -5.87 -19.44
N VAL A 698 -32.86 -4.89 -19.69
CA VAL A 698 -33.28 -3.94 -18.65
C VAL A 698 -34.81 -3.87 -18.63
N ASP A 699 -35.41 -4.49 -17.62
CA ASP A 699 -36.87 -4.54 -17.41
C ASP A 699 -37.38 -3.54 -16.39
N ALA A 700 -36.48 -2.69 -15.85
CA ALA A 700 -36.80 -1.72 -14.81
C ALA A 700 -36.06 -0.38 -15.02
N ASP A 701 -36.29 0.61 -14.17
CA ASP A 701 -35.68 1.92 -14.28
C ASP A 701 -34.19 1.92 -13.89
N LEU A 702 -33.37 2.62 -14.67
CA LEU A 702 -32.00 3.00 -14.28
C LEU A 702 -31.96 4.50 -13.96
N ARG A 703 -31.51 4.88 -12.76
CA ARG A 703 -31.52 6.25 -12.27
C ARG A 703 -30.14 6.75 -11.87
N ALA A 704 -29.56 7.63 -12.69
CA ALA A 704 -28.34 8.37 -12.42
C ALA A 704 -28.59 9.87 -12.67
N ARG A 705 -29.26 10.54 -11.73
CA ARG A 705 -29.71 11.93 -11.88
C ARG A 705 -28.52 12.87 -12.02
N GLY A 706 -28.43 13.59 -13.15
CA GLY A 706 -27.29 14.47 -13.46
C GLY A 706 -25.96 13.76 -13.60
N GLY A 707 -26.00 12.44 -13.77
CA GLY A 707 -24.85 11.58 -13.96
C GLY A 707 -24.83 10.92 -15.34
N HIS A 708 -24.28 9.69 -15.43
CA HIS A 708 -24.07 9.00 -16.68
C HIS A 708 -24.59 7.55 -16.61
N ILE A 709 -25.17 7.06 -17.72
CA ILE A 709 -25.56 5.67 -17.90
C ILE A 709 -24.94 5.17 -19.19
N ALA A 710 -24.14 4.09 -19.10
CA ALA A 710 -23.53 3.42 -20.21
C ALA A 710 -24.02 1.96 -20.29
N LEU A 711 -24.57 1.55 -21.41
CA LEU A 711 -25.09 0.22 -21.64
C LEU A 711 -24.49 -0.32 -22.95
N GLY A 712 -24.15 -1.61 -22.99
CA GLY A 712 -23.77 -2.26 -24.23
C GLY A 712 -22.72 -3.35 -24.09
N ASN A 713 -22.27 -3.85 -25.25
CA ASN A 713 -21.23 -4.89 -25.34
C ASN A 713 -19.82 -4.31 -25.60
N GLY A 714 -19.67 -3.00 -25.51
CA GLY A 714 -18.41 -2.32 -25.72
C GLY A 714 -17.50 -2.40 -24.49
N ILE A 715 -16.77 -3.51 -24.33
CA ILE A 715 -15.48 -3.43 -23.64
C ILE A 715 -14.57 -2.76 -24.67
N GLU A 716 -14.12 -1.54 -24.41
CA GLU A 716 -13.12 -0.90 -25.27
C GLU A 716 -11.92 -1.86 -25.34
N ARG A 717 -11.76 -2.47 -26.48
CA ARG A 717 -10.56 -3.25 -26.79
C ARG A 717 -9.52 -2.24 -27.27
N TYR A 718 -8.60 -1.90 -26.41
CA TYR A 718 -7.38 -1.20 -26.79
C TYR A 718 -6.27 -2.19 -27.09
#